data_f1c82e07ce6b3cd5dd916913f257af61
#
_entry.id   f1c82e07ce6b3cd5dd916913f257af61
#
_cell.length_a   1.000
_cell.length_b   1.000
_cell.length_c   1.000
_cell.angle_alpha   90.00
_cell.angle_beta   90.00
_cell.angle_gamma   90.00
#
_symmetry.space_group_name_H-M   'P 1'
#
loop_
_entity.id
_entity.type
_entity.pdbx_description
1 polymer ?
#
loop_
_entity_poly.entity_id
_entity_poly.type
_entity_poly.pdbx_seq_one_letter_code
_entity_poly.pdbx_strand_id
1 'polypeptide(L)'
;MDILSSDDELLAGPSKRKRLNTAPSRNPGKSAAKSAPAAVKASASTSAAQVSEISDLSSVASFIDDDDESLFSESVYDSEEEMPPPREPHANRVDDSDSSLTSLSSLQQAANTQAQGRRARGAATSQALRNHRRRIAQMKHLRGLGRKERRRAKLENAHPEINTMWDDLKMIPVIKPVPAAQPASINRKLKPFQLEGLDWMMKQEKTQYKGGLLGDEMGMGKTIQAVSLVMSDFPAKDPTLVVVPPVALMQWQNEIRDYTDGKLKVLVYHNSNSKSKNLSVSDIKKYNVLLISYNSLESLYRKETKGWSRGEDIVKEDSPIHAVKFHRLILDEAHSIKQRTTGVAKACFALKGTYKWCLSGTPVQNRIGEFFSLLRFLEVRPFADYFCERCECAQLHWSLNEEYMCDDCGHSGSEHRSVFNEELLNPITGEDLGMREAAMDKLHMITSHVMLRRMKKDYTSSMELPPKEIVIHNEFFGEIERDFSSSIMTNTTRQFDTYVSRGVMLNNYANIFGLIMQMRQVANHPDLLLKKHAEGGQNILVCNICDEPAEEAIRSRCHHEFCRACVKNYVQSCEGAGTDPDCPRCHIPLSIDWEQPDIEQDEELVKKSSIINRIKMENWTSSTKIEMLVYDLYKLRSKKQTLKSIVFSQFTSMLQLIEWRLRRAGFNTVMLDGSMTPIQRQRSIDYFMKNTDVEVFLVSLKAGGVALNLTEASRVFIVDPWWNPAAEWQSADRCHRIGQKRPCVITRLVIEDSVESRMVQLQEKKANMISASINNDKVAMEKLSPEDLQFLFKGT
;
A
#
# COMPACT_ATOMS: atom_id res chain seq x y z
N MET A 1 13.49 17.09 -58.48
CA MET A 1 14.92 17.41 -58.65
C MET A 1 15.60 16.54 -57.61
N ASP A 2 15.86 15.28 -57.89
CA ASP A 2 17.09 14.85 -58.65
C ASP A 2 18.28 15.01 -57.73
N ILE A 3 19.13 14.03 -57.48
CA ILE A 3 19.64 12.92 -58.29
C ILE A 3 20.53 12.11 -57.32
N LEU A 4 20.43 10.79 -57.28
CA LEU A 4 21.37 9.74 -57.72
C LEU A 4 22.70 9.68 -56.92
N SER A 5 23.19 8.59 -56.53
CA SER A 5 23.55 7.25 -56.93
C SER A 5 24.94 7.03 -56.44
N SER A 6 25.47 5.93 -56.16
CA SER A 6 25.58 4.60 -56.64
C SER A 6 26.83 3.94 -56.05
N ASP A 7 26.70 2.65 -55.79
CA ASP A 7 27.63 1.57 -56.23
C ASP A 7 29.08 1.59 -55.73
N ASP A 8 29.76 0.56 -55.47
CA ASP A 8 29.70 -0.85 -55.86
C ASP A 8 30.70 -1.70 -55.09
N GLU A 9 30.36 -2.98 -54.94
CA GLU A 9 31.14 -4.20 -55.29
C GLU A 9 32.54 -4.43 -54.65
N LEU A 10 33.00 -5.58 -54.35
CA LEU A 10 32.89 -6.97 -54.72
C LEU A 10 33.95 -7.83 -54.00
N LEU A 11 33.69 -9.06 -53.85
CA LEU A 11 34.41 -10.34 -54.05
C LEU A 11 35.13 -10.92 -52.82
N ALA A 12 34.99 -12.07 -52.44
CA ALA A 12 34.76 -13.45 -52.92
C ALA A 12 35.43 -14.44 -51.91
N GLY A 13 34.78 -15.55 -51.59
CA GLY A 13 35.38 -16.73 -50.92
C GLY A 13 36.27 -17.56 -51.88
N PRO A 14 36.40 -18.87 -51.78
CA PRO A 14 36.30 -19.83 -50.64
C PRO A 14 37.47 -20.84 -50.64
N SER A 15 37.62 -21.74 -49.66
CA SER A 15 38.08 -23.13 -49.90
C SER A 15 38.17 -23.95 -48.59
N LYS A 16 37.39 -24.98 -48.49
CA LYS A 16 37.63 -26.42 -48.76
C LYS A 16 38.43 -27.21 -47.69
N ARG A 17 37.67 -28.09 -47.06
CA ARG A 17 37.85 -29.52 -46.79
C ARG A 17 39.12 -30.03 -46.10
N LYS A 18 38.88 -30.82 -45.05
CA LYS A 18 39.18 -32.28 -45.07
C LYS A 18 38.48 -33.00 -43.91
N ARG A 19 37.80 -34.08 -44.32
CA ARG A 19 37.32 -35.20 -43.48
C ARG A 19 38.50 -36.18 -43.22
N LEU A 20 38.41 -36.91 -42.11
CA LEU A 20 38.71 -38.34 -42.01
C LEU A 20 38.14 -38.86 -40.67
N ASN A 21 37.20 -39.64 -40.76
CA ASN A 21 36.86 -41.04 -40.49
C ASN A 21 37.88 -41.79 -39.63
N THR A 22 37.42 -42.43 -38.53
CA THR A 22 37.24 -43.87 -38.41
C THR A 22 36.71 -44.30 -37.06
N ALA A 23 35.62 -45.06 -37.05
CA ALA A 23 35.26 -46.04 -36.03
C ALA A 23 35.81 -47.42 -36.51
N PRO A 24 35.68 -48.57 -35.83
CA PRO A 24 34.64 -49.05 -34.92
C PRO A 24 35.05 -50.09 -33.86
N SER A 25 33.99 -50.57 -33.12
CA SER A 25 33.83 -51.98 -32.61
C SER A 25 34.43 -52.27 -31.21
N ARG A 26 33.80 -52.96 -30.28
CA ARG A 26 32.85 -54.08 -30.24
C ARG A 26 32.32 -54.28 -28.77
N ASN A 27 31.03 -54.56 -28.65
CA ASN A 27 30.46 -55.39 -27.56
C ASN A 27 30.90 -56.88 -27.67
N PRO A 28 30.64 -57.82 -26.81
CA PRO A 28 29.43 -58.03 -25.98
C PRO A 28 29.59 -58.81 -24.63
N GLY A 29 28.45 -59.01 -23.94
CA GLY A 29 28.25 -60.16 -23.02
C GLY A 29 27.38 -59.85 -21.81
N LYS A 30 26.07 -60.03 -21.89
CA LYS A 30 25.14 -61.11 -21.45
C LYS A 30 25.35 -61.60 -20.00
N SER A 31 24.36 -61.45 -19.11
CA SER A 31 23.27 -62.39 -18.76
C SER A 31 22.56 -61.86 -17.51
N ALA A 32 21.24 -61.62 -17.49
CA ALA A 32 20.13 -62.52 -17.18
C ALA A 32 20.14 -63.00 -15.72
N ALA A 33 19.15 -62.64 -14.90
CA ALA A 33 17.83 -63.20 -14.66
C ALA A 33 17.16 -62.69 -13.40
N LYS A 34 15.92 -62.31 -13.54
CA LYS A 34 14.69 -62.70 -12.81
C LYS A 34 14.71 -62.73 -11.28
N SER A 35 13.82 -61.96 -10.62
CA SER A 35 12.52 -62.43 -10.14
C SER A 35 11.83 -61.41 -9.24
N ALA A 36 10.60 -61.05 -9.55
CA ALA A 36 9.58 -60.61 -8.58
C ALA A 36 8.75 -61.88 -8.23
N PRO A 37 7.79 -61.90 -7.31
CA PRO A 37 7.05 -60.84 -6.60
C PRO A 37 6.74 -61.24 -5.12
N ALA A 38 6.10 -60.34 -4.34
CA ALA A 38 4.95 -60.71 -3.53
C ALA A 38 4.37 -59.48 -2.79
N ALA A 39 3.08 -59.32 -3.03
CA ALA A 39 2.19 -58.45 -2.27
C ALA A 39 1.75 -59.15 -0.96
N VAL A 40 1.59 -58.39 0.12
CA VAL A 40 0.73 -58.81 1.24
C VAL A 40 -0.14 -57.61 1.65
N LYS A 41 -1.43 -57.91 1.72
CA LYS A 41 -2.55 -57.08 2.11
C LYS A 41 -2.71 -56.95 3.62
N ALA A 42 -3.21 -55.79 4.02
CA ALA A 42 -4.26 -55.51 5.01
C ALA A 42 -4.21 -56.11 6.43
N SER A 43 -4.37 -55.23 7.39
CA SER A 43 -5.60 -55.28 8.21
C SER A 43 -5.66 -54.10 9.18
N ALA A 44 -6.88 -53.56 9.25
CA ALA A 44 -7.31 -52.56 10.22
C ALA A 44 -7.50 -53.19 11.59
N SER A 45 -7.19 -52.47 12.69
CA SER A 45 -7.87 -52.69 13.96
C SER A 45 -7.97 -51.36 14.73
N THR A 46 -9.20 -50.98 14.93
CA THR A 46 -9.74 -50.03 15.90
C THR A 46 -9.39 -50.43 17.34
N SER A 47 -9.02 -49.48 18.17
CA SER A 47 -9.38 -49.52 19.60
C SER A 47 -9.40 -48.10 20.17
N ALA A 48 -10.54 -47.77 20.69
CA ALA A 48 -10.83 -46.66 21.59
C ALA A 48 -10.45 -47.06 23.02
N ALA A 49 -9.91 -46.12 23.81
CA ALA A 49 -9.99 -46.00 25.25
C ALA A 49 -9.47 -44.65 25.67
N GLN A 50 -10.33 -43.80 26.16
CA GLN A 50 -10.74 -43.50 27.55
C GLN A 50 -9.88 -42.41 28.19
N VAL A 51 -10.55 -41.33 28.42
CA VAL A 51 -10.54 -40.22 29.36
C VAL A 51 -9.90 -40.58 30.72
N SER A 52 -9.05 -39.69 31.19
CA SER A 52 -8.91 -39.42 32.65
C SER A 52 -8.55 -37.97 32.87
N GLU A 53 -9.48 -37.30 33.55
CA GLU A 53 -9.33 -36.02 34.22
C GLU A 53 -8.20 -36.03 35.23
N ILE A 54 -7.45 -34.97 35.34
CA ILE A 54 -6.89 -34.53 36.64
C ILE A 54 -7.01 -33.00 36.67
N SER A 55 -7.77 -32.59 37.63
CA SER A 55 -8.02 -31.24 38.12
C SER A 55 -6.85 -30.70 38.95
N ASP A 56 -6.89 -29.38 39.11
CA ASP A 56 -6.27 -28.52 40.11
C ASP A 56 -4.81 -28.10 39.90
N LEU A 57 -4.66 -26.83 39.59
CA LEU A 57 -3.98 -25.92 40.51
C LEU A 57 -4.32 -24.44 40.14
N SER A 58 -5.25 -23.94 40.90
CA SER A 58 -5.50 -22.50 41.07
C SER A 58 -4.34 -21.84 41.85
N SER A 59 -3.97 -20.69 41.41
CA SER A 59 -3.34 -19.59 42.14
C SER A 59 -2.13 -19.03 41.41
N VAL A 60 -2.31 -17.92 40.76
CA VAL A 60 -1.63 -16.65 40.93
C VAL A 60 -2.47 -15.61 40.19
N ALA A 61 -3.45 -15.01 40.88
CA ALA A 61 -4.01 -13.71 40.51
C ALA A 61 -3.23 -12.69 41.32
N SER A 62 -2.66 -11.73 40.62
CA SER A 62 -2.54 -10.35 41.04
C SER A 62 -1.42 -9.63 40.28
N PHE A 63 -1.74 -8.40 39.93
CA PHE A 63 -0.98 -7.38 39.24
C PHE A 63 -1.17 -7.37 37.73
N ILE A 64 -2.31 -6.82 37.36
CA ILE A 64 -2.44 -6.01 36.14
C ILE A 64 -2.90 -4.64 36.61
N ASP A 65 -1.96 -3.71 36.68
CA ASP A 65 -2.26 -2.29 36.78
C ASP A 65 -2.87 -1.81 35.47
N ASP A 66 -4.07 -1.22 35.62
CA ASP A 66 -4.80 -0.50 34.57
C ASP A 66 -4.10 0.83 34.24
N ASP A 67 -3.10 0.83 33.37
CA ASP A 67 -2.56 2.05 32.77
C ASP A 67 -2.14 1.83 31.31
N ASP A 68 -3.12 1.52 30.45
CA ASP A 68 -2.94 1.60 29.00
C ASP A 68 -3.71 2.78 28.39
N GLU A 69 -3.44 3.97 28.90
CA GLU A 69 -3.85 5.25 28.26
C GLU A 69 -2.80 5.79 27.27
N SER A 70 -1.77 5.01 26.89
CA SER A 70 -0.66 5.48 26.04
C SER A 70 -0.81 5.23 24.54
N LEU A 71 -2.00 4.83 24.04
CA LEU A 71 -2.24 4.61 22.60
C LEU A 71 -2.68 5.86 21.81
N PHE A 72 -2.59 7.04 22.40
CA PHE A 72 -2.92 8.31 21.73
C PHE A 72 -1.82 9.38 21.79
N SER A 73 -0.58 9.00 22.02
CA SER A 73 0.53 9.87 21.67
C SER A 73 1.02 9.51 20.28
N GLU A 74 0.27 9.88 19.24
CA GLU A 74 0.87 10.11 17.94
C GLU A 74 1.87 11.25 18.10
N SER A 75 3.13 10.87 18.20
CA SER A 75 4.27 11.75 18.21
C SER A 75 4.31 12.64 16.98
N VAL A 76 3.76 13.83 17.12
CA VAL A 76 4.16 14.99 16.33
C VAL A 76 5.20 15.71 17.17
N TYR A 77 6.37 15.16 17.32
CA TYR A 77 7.51 15.86 17.89
C TYR A 77 8.82 15.41 17.30
N ASP A 78 9.36 16.34 16.61
CA ASP A 78 10.79 16.52 16.47
C ASP A 78 11.09 17.99 16.76
N SER A 79 11.58 18.22 17.93
CA SER A 79 12.60 19.24 18.26
C SER A 79 12.83 19.21 19.78
N GLU A 80 13.91 18.60 20.19
CA GLU A 80 14.50 18.81 21.51
C GLU A 80 15.09 20.21 21.56
N GLU A 81 14.44 21.11 22.31
CA GLU A 81 15.09 22.25 22.95
C GLU A 81 14.74 22.23 24.44
N GLU A 82 15.77 22.24 25.25
CA GLU A 82 15.72 22.22 26.71
C GLU A 82 14.92 23.39 27.26
N MET A 83 13.99 23.09 28.16
CA MET A 83 13.19 24.06 28.89
C MET A 83 13.90 24.51 30.18
N PRO A 84 13.97 25.82 30.46
CA PRO A 84 14.33 26.33 31.79
C PRO A 84 13.16 26.26 32.80
N PRO A 85 13.44 26.20 34.12
CA PRO A 85 12.43 25.96 35.13
C PRO A 85 11.47 27.16 35.37
N PRO A 86 10.27 26.90 35.91
CA PRO A 86 9.20 27.89 36.01
C PRO A 86 9.49 28.95 37.08
N ARG A 87 9.22 30.20 36.74
CA ARG A 87 9.25 31.35 37.66
C ARG A 87 7.93 31.55 38.32
N GLU A 88 7.98 31.82 39.62
CA GLU A 88 6.81 32.19 40.47
C GLU A 88 6.21 33.56 40.11
N PRO A 89 4.92 33.81 40.42
CA PRO A 89 4.25 35.04 40.05
C PRO A 89 4.51 36.19 41.06
N HIS A 90 5.01 37.28 40.55
CA HIS A 90 5.11 38.53 41.30
C HIS A 90 3.81 39.35 41.29
N ALA A 91 3.34 39.75 42.46
CA ALA A 91 2.23 40.67 42.70
C ALA A 91 2.55 42.08 42.19
N ASN A 92 1.64 42.66 41.41
CA ASN A 92 1.69 44.06 41.04
C ASN A 92 0.84 44.94 41.95
N ARG A 93 1.51 45.91 42.51
CA ARG A 93 0.97 47.08 43.26
C ARG A 93 0.32 48.06 42.26
N VAL A 94 -0.73 48.63 42.77
CA VAL A 94 -1.45 49.79 42.22
C VAL A 94 -0.70 51.07 42.61
N ASP A 95 -0.52 52.00 41.66
CA ASP A 95 -0.25 53.39 41.95
C ASP A 95 -1.21 54.31 41.16
N ASP A 96 -1.87 55.19 41.92
CA ASP A 96 -2.75 56.26 41.44
C ASP A 96 -1.89 57.46 40.99
N SER A 97 -2.35 58.16 39.95
CA SER A 97 -2.40 59.67 39.96
C SER A 97 -2.91 60.23 38.62
N ASP A 98 -3.97 60.83 38.65
CA ASP A 98 -4.32 62.25 38.51
C ASP A 98 -4.64 62.84 37.13
N SER A 99 -5.87 63.37 37.15
CA SER A 99 -6.40 64.66 36.60
C SER A 99 -6.35 64.99 35.13
N SER A 100 -7.56 65.22 34.54
CA SER A 100 -8.00 66.59 34.18
C SER A 100 -9.39 66.63 33.53
N LEU A 101 -10.12 67.67 33.90
CA LEU A 101 -11.46 68.13 33.58
C LEU A 101 -11.69 68.45 32.10
N THR A 102 -12.82 67.96 31.53
CA THR A 102 -13.51 68.70 30.42
C THR A 102 -14.99 68.46 30.39
N SER A 103 -15.72 69.57 30.55
CA SER A 103 -17.00 70.05 30.07
C SER A 103 -18.29 69.22 30.05
N LEU A 104 -19.28 69.78 30.65
CA LEU A 104 -20.66 69.38 30.99
C LEU A 104 -21.69 69.29 29.83
N SER A 105 -21.30 69.36 28.57
CA SER A 105 -22.24 69.30 27.43
C SER A 105 -22.40 67.98 26.76
N SER A 106 -21.53 67.02 27.06
CA SER A 106 -21.57 65.69 26.49
C SER A 106 -22.26 64.62 27.35
N LEU A 107 -22.70 64.94 28.52
CA LEU A 107 -23.30 64.00 29.47
C LEU A 107 -24.81 63.72 29.27
N GLN A 108 -25.55 64.53 28.50
CA GLN A 108 -26.98 64.28 28.23
C GLN A 108 -27.21 63.37 27.02
N GLN A 109 -26.27 63.25 26.05
CA GLN A 109 -26.37 62.27 24.96
C GLN A 109 -25.88 60.88 25.33
N ALA A 110 -24.97 60.79 26.31
CA ALA A 110 -24.45 59.52 26.82
C ALA A 110 -25.47 58.81 27.74
N ALA A 111 -26.38 59.51 28.39
CA ALA A 111 -27.34 58.86 29.26
C ALA A 111 -28.48 58.10 28.56
N ASN A 112 -28.85 58.49 27.33
CA ASN A 112 -29.86 57.77 26.56
C ASN A 112 -29.32 56.55 25.86
N THR A 113 -28.04 56.52 25.52
CA THR A 113 -27.38 55.36 24.93
C THR A 113 -27.03 54.32 26.00
N GLN A 114 -26.76 54.77 27.24
CA GLN A 114 -26.50 53.81 28.33
C GLN A 114 -27.75 53.08 28.83
N ALA A 115 -28.95 53.67 28.70
CA ALA A 115 -30.22 53.04 29.10
C ALA A 115 -30.64 51.91 28.15
N GLN A 116 -30.38 52.04 26.85
CA GLN A 116 -30.58 50.94 25.86
C GLN A 116 -29.52 49.85 25.97
N GLY A 117 -28.26 50.22 26.23
CA GLY A 117 -27.18 49.26 26.43
C GLY A 117 -27.30 48.43 27.73
N ARG A 118 -27.90 48.99 28.79
CA ARG A 118 -28.18 48.27 30.05
C ARG A 118 -29.32 47.26 29.93
N ARG A 119 -30.37 47.51 29.10
CA ARG A 119 -31.44 46.51 28.85
C ARG A 119 -30.96 45.39 27.98
N ALA A 120 -30.12 45.63 26.98
CA ALA A 120 -29.52 44.58 26.15
C ALA A 120 -28.49 43.74 26.93
N ARG A 121 -27.67 44.38 27.76
CA ARG A 121 -26.71 43.62 28.64
C ARG A 121 -27.45 42.83 29.74
N GLY A 122 -28.57 43.31 30.26
CA GLY A 122 -29.41 42.58 31.23
C GLY A 122 -30.09 41.38 30.63
N ALA A 123 -30.52 41.42 29.38
CA ALA A 123 -31.07 40.30 28.65
C ALA A 123 -30.00 39.24 28.31
N ALA A 124 -28.82 39.66 27.85
CA ALA A 124 -27.68 38.78 27.54
C ALA A 124 -27.16 38.10 28.82
N THR A 125 -27.05 38.82 29.94
CA THR A 125 -26.65 38.22 31.24
C THR A 125 -27.70 37.27 31.78
N SER A 126 -29.01 37.55 31.62
CA SER A 126 -30.07 36.64 32.07
C SER A 126 -30.11 35.35 31.22
N GLN A 127 -29.81 35.44 29.94
CA GLN A 127 -29.72 34.29 29.04
C GLN A 127 -28.45 33.48 29.31
N ALA A 128 -27.31 34.12 29.55
CA ALA A 128 -26.09 33.50 29.99
C ALA A 128 -26.24 32.76 31.31
N LEU A 129 -26.95 33.37 32.31
CA LEU A 129 -27.28 32.76 33.60
C LEU A 129 -28.26 31.59 33.45
N ARG A 130 -29.23 31.64 32.53
CA ARG A 130 -30.14 30.53 32.25
C ARG A 130 -29.35 29.39 31.58
N ASN A 131 -28.48 29.68 30.65
CA ASN A 131 -27.61 28.69 30.00
C ASN A 131 -26.63 28.07 31.01
N HIS A 132 -26.06 28.88 31.90
CA HIS A 132 -25.19 28.41 32.97
C HIS A 132 -25.95 27.50 33.97
N ARG A 133 -27.18 27.87 34.37
CA ARG A 133 -28.02 27.01 35.23
C ARG A 133 -28.46 25.73 34.55
N ARG A 134 -28.73 25.74 33.21
CA ARG A 134 -28.97 24.53 32.42
C ARG A 134 -27.73 23.65 32.37
N ARG A 135 -26.56 24.25 32.16
CA ARG A 135 -25.27 23.49 32.18
C ARG A 135 -25.01 22.88 33.54
N ILE A 136 -25.28 23.58 34.65
CA ILE A 136 -25.13 23.03 36.01
C ILE A 136 -26.13 21.90 36.27
N ALA A 137 -27.37 22.01 35.81
CA ALA A 137 -28.37 20.95 35.92
C ALA A 137 -27.98 19.69 35.13
N GLN A 138 -27.49 19.86 33.91
CA GLN A 138 -26.92 18.78 33.08
C GLN A 138 -25.67 18.16 33.72
N MET A 139 -24.78 18.98 34.31
CA MET A 139 -23.62 18.48 35.03
C MET A 139 -23.95 17.66 36.28
N LYS A 140 -25.08 17.96 36.95
CA LYS A 140 -25.56 17.16 38.09
C LYS A 140 -26.00 15.76 37.67
N HIS A 141 -26.62 15.63 36.49
CA HIS A 141 -27.01 14.31 35.92
C HIS A 141 -25.78 13.45 35.57
N LEU A 142 -24.66 14.08 35.20
CA LEU A 142 -23.44 13.39 34.82
C LEU A 142 -22.59 12.89 36.00
N ARG A 143 -22.88 13.28 37.25
CA ARG A 143 -22.07 12.96 38.43
C ARG A 143 -22.07 11.47 38.81
N GLY A 144 -23.04 10.67 38.33
CA GLY A 144 -23.15 9.24 38.60
C GLY A 144 -22.61 8.34 37.48
N LEU A 145 -22.22 8.92 36.31
CA LEU A 145 -21.78 8.17 35.13
C LEU A 145 -20.28 7.89 35.17
N GLY A 146 -19.86 6.78 34.59
CA GLY A 146 -18.45 6.45 34.32
C GLY A 146 -17.76 7.50 33.43
N ARG A 147 -16.43 7.50 33.39
CA ARG A 147 -15.64 8.49 32.61
C ARG A 147 -16.02 8.49 31.15
N LYS A 148 -16.17 7.29 30.55
CA LYS A 148 -16.54 7.10 29.11
C LYS A 148 -17.97 7.62 28.85
N GLU A 149 -18.93 7.24 29.66
CA GLU A 149 -20.35 7.68 29.55
C GLU A 149 -20.52 9.19 29.72
N ARG A 150 -19.76 9.78 30.65
CA ARG A 150 -19.75 11.22 30.85
C ARG A 150 -19.21 12.00 29.67
N ARG A 151 -18.15 11.48 29.01
CA ARG A 151 -17.60 12.06 27.79
C ARG A 151 -18.62 11.94 26.67
N ARG A 152 -19.22 10.75 26.50
CA ARG A 152 -20.25 10.51 25.48
C ARG A 152 -21.45 11.46 25.64
N ALA A 153 -21.98 11.60 26.84
CA ALA A 153 -23.09 12.51 27.11
C ALA A 153 -22.74 14.00 26.86
N LYS A 154 -21.49 14.41 27.09
CA LYS A 154 -21.03 15.76 26.72
C LYS A 154 -21.00 15.92 25.19
N LEU A 155 -20.49 14.93 24.47
CA LEU A 155 -20.40 14.94 23.03
C LEU A 155 -21.80 15.02 22.40
N GLU A 156 -22.74 14.19 22.82
CA GLU A 156 -24.14 14.19 22.39
C GLU A 156 -24.90 15.50 22.69
N ASN A 157 -24.55 16.14 23.79
CA ASN A 157 -25.11 17.47 24.12
C ASN A 157 -24.55 18.57 23.21
N ALA A 158 -23.28 18.47 22.80
CA ALA A 158 -22.66 19.44 21.88
C ALA A 158 -23.05 19.16 20.43
N HIS A 159 -23.28 17.92 20.08
CA HIS A 159 -23.57 17.42 18.73
C HIS A 159 -24.77 16.47 18.74
N PRO A 160 -26.00 17.00 18.74
CA PRO A 160 -27.22 16.17 18.76
C PRO A 160 -27.34 15.20 17.60
N GLU A 161 -26.73 15.51 16.46
CA GLU A 161 -26.70 14.68 15.25
C GLU A 161 -26.06 13.31 15.47
N ILE A 162 -25.17 13.18 16.43
CA ILE A 162 -24.55 11.89 16.79
C ILE A 162 -25.56 10.88 17.30
N ASN A 163 -26.66 11.33 17.94
CA ASN A 163 -27.70 10.45 18.46
C ASN A 163 -28.57 9.86 17.35
N THR A 164 -28.74 10.57 16.23
CA THR A 164 -29.64 10.17 15.14
C THR A 164 -28.90 9.63 13.93
N MET A 165 -27.59 9.85 13.81
CA MET A 165 -26.80 9.57 12.60
C MET A 165 -26.95 8.14 12.06
N TRP A 166 -27.11 7.13 12.93
CA TRP A 166 -27.30 5.74 12.50
C TRP A 166 -28.72 5.47 12.01
N ASP A 167 -29.72 6.08 12.63
CA ASP A 167 -31.10 5.97 12.18
C ASP A 167 -31.33 6.80 10.92
N ASP A 168 -30.71 7.97 10.83
CA ASP A 168 -30.71 8.77 9.59
C ASP A 168 -30.07 8.00 8.44
N LEU A 169 -28.95 7.30 8.70
CA LEU A 169 -28.31 6.44 7.68
C LEU A 169 -29.21 5.28 7.22
N LYS A 170 -29.95 4.65 8.14
CA LYS A 170 -30.91 3.57 7.80
C LYS A 170 -32.05 4.08 6.92
N MET A 171 -32.47 5.34 7.09
CA MET A 171 -33.55 5.93 6.30
C MET A 171 -33.13 6.28 4.87
N ILE A 172 -31.83 6.42 4.59
CA ILE A 172 -31.31 6.69 3.25
C ILE A 172 -31.38 5.38 2.44
N PRO A 173 -32.05 5.36 1.27
CA PRO A 173 -32.12 4.16 0.47
C PRO A 173 -30.77 3.82 -0.15
N VAL A 174 -30.35 2.56 0.00
CA VAL A 174 -29.15 2.04 -0.66
C VAL A 174 -29.39 1.98 -2.18
N ILE A 175 -28.46 2.53 -2.95
CA ILE A 175 -28.56 2.52 -4.42
C ILE A 175 -28.40 1.10 -4.94
N LYS A 176 -29.46 0.59 -5.56
CA LYS A 176 -29.39 -0.66 -6.33
C LYS A 176 -28.93 -0.36 -7.75
N PRO A 177 -27.76 -0.86 -8.19
CA PRO A 177 -27.25 -0.62 -9.53
C PRO A 177 -28.12 -1.32 -10.59
N VAL A 178 -28.35 -0.64 -11.70
CA VAL A 178 -29.07 -1.14 -12.87
C VAL A 178 -28.17 -0.87 -14.09
N PRO A 179 -28.14 -1.72 -15.13
CA PRO A 179 -27.32 -1.44 -16.29
C PRO A 179 -27.67 -0.11 -16.93
N ALA A 180 -26.73 0.86 -16.93
CA ALA A 180 -26.86 2.14 -17.60
C ALA A 180 -26.74 2.00 -19.12
N ALA A 181 -27.26 2.98 -19.87
CA ALA A 181 -26.94 3.11 -21.27
C ALA A 181 -25.43 3.42 -21.44
N GLN A 182 -24.78 2.70 -22.34
CA GLN A 182 -23.36 2.95 -22.62
C GLN A 182 -23.19 4.34 -23.25
N PRO A 183 -22.25 5.19 -22.76
CA PRO A 183 -21.94 6.45 -23.43
C PRO A 183 -21.48 6.21 -24.87
N ALA A 184 -22.10 6.90 -25.84
CA ALA A 184 -21.80 6.76 -27.28
C ALA A 184 -20.34 7.10 -27.63
N SER A 185 -19.66 7.81 -26.74
CA SER A 185 -18.27 8.22 -26.90
C SER A 185 -17.25 7.14 -26.47
N ILE A 186 -17.71 6.03 -25.92
CA ILE A 186 -16.86 4.90 -25.53
C ILE A 186 -16.94 3.84 -26.62
N ASN A 187 -15.82 3.59 -27.27
CA ASN A 187 -15.72 2.66 -28.42
C ASN A 187 -15.74 1.19 -28.02
N ARG A 188 -15.35 0.86 -26.77
CA ARG A 188 -15.33 -0.53 -26.26
C ARG A 188 -16.66 -0.89 -25.61
N LYS A 189 -17.24 -2.04 -26.00
CA LYS A 189 -18.48 -2.54 -25.38
C LYS A 189 -18.24 -2.87 -23.90
N LEU A 190 -19.00 -2.24 -23.03
CA LEU A 190 -19.00 -2.50 -21.59
C LEU A 190 -19.74 -3.81 -21.27
N LYS A 191 -19.23 -4.55 -20.30
CA LYS A 191 -19.92 -5.73 -19.74
C LYS A 191 -21.11 -5.29 -18.88
N PRO A 192 -22.15 -6.14 -18.69
CA PRO A 192 -23.36 -5.76 -17.92
C PRO A 192 -23.03 -5.20 -16.55
N PHE A 193 -22.17 -5.85 -15.77
CA PHE A 193 -21.77 -5.36 -14.45
C PHE A 193 -21.02 -4.02 -14.51
N GLN A 194 -20.29 -3.72 -15.58
CA GLN A 194 -19.63 -2.42 -15.75
C GLN A 194 -20.65 -1.31 -16.01
N LEU A 195 -21.72 -1.61 -16.73
CA LEU A 195 -22.84 -0.69 -16.92
C LEU A 195 -23.62 -0.45 -15.61
N GLU A 196 -23.79 -1.48 -14.78
CA GLU A 196 -24.32 -1.35 -13.43
C GLU A 196 -23.44 -0.46 -12.55
N GLY A 197 -22.11 -0.65 -12.63
CA GLY A 197 -21.17 0.19 -11.91
C GLY A 197 -21.20 1.64 -12.36
N LEU A 198 -21.37 1.89 -13.66
CA LEU A 198 -21.54 3.23 -14.21
C LEU A 198 -22.84 3.88 -13.69
N ASP A 199 -23.96 3.15 -13.70
CA ASP A 199 -25.25 3.63 -13.15
C ASP A 199 -25.11 4.01 -11.68
N TRP A 200 -24.49 3.11 -10.90
CA TRP A 200 -24.26 3.35 -9.48
C TRP A 200 -23.42 4.62 -9.26
N MET A 201 -22.33 4.79 -10.02
CA MET A 201 -21.47 5.97 -9.90
C MET A 201 -22.23 7.25 -10.27
N MET A 202 -23.01 7.25 -11.36
CA MET A 202 -23.81 8.41 -11.78
C MET A 202 -24.88 8.79 -10.76
N LYS A 203 -25.51 7.80 -10.11
CA LYS A 203 -26.48 8.02 -9.04
C LYS A 203 -25.81 8.50 -7.76
N GLN A 204 -24.65 7.95 -7.43
CA GLN A 204 -23.89 8.28 -6.23
C GLN A 204 -23.40 9.74 -6.25
N GLU A 205 -23.04 10.29 -7.41
CA GLU A 205 -22.71 11.72 -7.55
C GLU A 205 -23.87 12.66 -7.22
N LYS A 206 -25.11 12.15 -7.33
CA LYS A 206 -26.32 12.93 -7.01
C LYS A 206 -26.71 12.85 -5.54
N THR A 207 -26.08 11.96 -4.75
CA THR A 207 -26.30 11.84 -3.32
C THR A 207 -25.56 12.95 -2.55
N GLN A 208 -25.81 13.03 -1.24
CA GLN A 208 -25.05 13.89 -0.34
C GLN A 208 -23.56 13.61 -0.32
N TYR A 209 -23.13 12.36 -0.62
CA TYR A 209 -21.73 11.95 -0.61
C TYR A 209 -20.95 12.45 -1.84
N LYS A 210 -21.62 12.79 -2.93
CA LYS A 210 -21.01 13.31 -4.19
C LYS A 210 -19.83 12.47 -4.68
N GLY A 211 -19.91 11.15 -4.50
CA GLY A 211 -18.86 10.21 -4.87
C GLY A 211 -18.87 8.99 -3.99
N GLY A 212 -17.84 8.15 -4.08
CA GLY A 212 -17.78 6.89 -3.36
C GLY A 212 -16.56 6.05 -3.69
N LEU A 213 -16.61 4.80 -3.25
CA LEU A 213 -15.55 3.83 -3.41
C LEU A 213 -15.99 2.72 -4.38
N LEU A 214 -15.39 2.66 -5.57
CA LEU A 214 -15.53 1.52 -6.46
C LEU A 214 -14.53 0.43 -6.05
N GLY A 215 -15.03 -0.54 -5.29
CA GLY A 215 -14.27 -1.62 -4.66
C GLY A 215 -14.24 -2.93 -5.44
N ASP A 216 -14.58 -2.93 -6.72
CA ASP A 216 -14.54 -4.12 -7.59
C ASP A 216 -13.19 -4.81 -7.53
N GLU A 217 -13.19 -6.14 -7.54
CA GLU A 217 -11.97 -6.94 -7.52
C GLU A 217 -11.02 -6.54 -8.66
N MET A 218 -9.73 -6.77 -8.49
CA MET A 218 -8.72 -6.43 -9.49
C MET A 218 -9.02 -7.10 -10.83
N GLY A 219 -8.84 -6.35 -11.95
CA GLY A 219 -9.06 -6.87 -13.29
C GLY A 219 -10.51 -6.83 -13.80
N MET A 220 -11.48 -6.32 -13.01
CA MET A 220 -12.87 -6.12 -13.43
C MET A 220 -13.10 -4.83 -14.26
N GLY A 221 -12.07 -4.06 -14.53
CA GLY A 221 -12.15 -2.88 -15.40
C GLY A 221 -12.65 -1.62 -14.69
N LYS A 222 -12.10 -1.31 -13.50
CA LYS A 222 -12.37 -0.05 -12.81
C LYS A 222 -12.01 1.18 -13.66
N THR A 223 -10.89 1.12 -14.39
CA THR A 223 -10.45 2.21 -15.28
C THR A 223 -11.48 2.56 -16.36
N ILE A 224 -12.01 1.54 -17.07
CA ILE A 224 -13.01 1.82 -18.13
C ILE A 224 -14.33 2.33 -17.56
N GLN A 225 -14.73 1.87 -16.36
CA GLN A 225 -15.91 2.41 -15.67
C GLN A 225 -15.70 3.88 -15.29
N ALA A 226 -14.52 4.23 -14.75
CA ALA A 226 -14.19 5.61 -14.40
C ALA A 226 -14.10 6.51 -15.64
N VAL A 227 -13.48 6.05 -16.74
CA VAL A 227 -13.46 6.79 -18.01
C VAL A 227 -14.87 6.96 -18.59
N SER A 228 -15.71 5.95 -18.48
CA SER A 228 -17.11 6.02 -18.90
C SER A 228 -17.92 7.04 -18.09
N LEU A 229 -17.63 7.14 -16.77
CA LEU A 229 -18.22 8.19 -15.94
C LEU A 229 -17.79 9.58 -16.38
N VAL A 230 -16.50 9.79 -16.72
CA VAL A 230 -16.01 11.06 -17.25
C VAL A 230 -16.69 11.42 -18.58
N MET A 231 -16.99 10.40 -19.40
CA MET A 231 -17.65 10.61 -20.70
C MET A 231 -19.17 10.76 -20.59
N SER A 232 -19.78 10.42 -19.47
CA SER A 232 -21.23 10.49 -19.28
C SER A 232 -21.78 11.92 -19.23
N ASP A 233 -20.96 12.88 -18.80
CA ASP A 233 -21.29 14.28 -18.68
C ASP A 233 -20.30 15.21 -19.44
N PHE A 234 -19.55 14.62 -20.37
CA PHE A 234 -18.63 15.39 -21.22
C PHE A 234 -19.40 16.23 -22.26
N PRO A 235 -19.03 17.52 -22.45
CA PRO A 235 -17.88 18.25 -21.87
C PRO A 235 -18.20 18.90 -20.51
N ALA A 236 -17.35 18.63 -19.50
CA ALA A 236 -17.43 19.29 -18.21
C ALA A 236 -16.70 20.64 -18.21
N LYS A 237 -17.16 21.58 -17.35
CA LYS A 237 -16.58 22.93 -17.24
C LYS A 237 -15.16 22.94 -16.69
N ASP A 238 -14.92 22.14 -15.65
CA ASP A 238 -13.62 22.01 -14.99
C ASP A 238 -13.03 20.63 -15.28
N PRO A 239 -11.69 20.46 -15.25
CA PRO A 239 -11.05 19.20 -15.58
C PRO A 239 -11.26 18.13 -14.49
N THR A 240 -11.06 16.87 -14.86
CA THR A 240 -10.95 15.74 -13.94
C THR A 240 -9.48 15.51 -13.59
N LEU A 241 -9.16 15.39 -12.30
CA LEU A 241 -7.85 14.95 -11.82
C LEU A 241 -7.89 13.45 -11.50
N VAL A 242 -6.94 12.70 -12.03
CA VAL A 242 -6.73 11.28 -11.69
C VAL A 242 -5.36 11.14 -11.05
N VAL A 243 -5.34 10.70 -9.79
CA VAL A 243 -4.12 10.42 -9.04
C VAL A 243 -3.88 8.91 -9.10
N VAL A 244 -2.70 8.53 -9.58
CA VAL A 244 -2.38 7.13 -9.85
C VAL A 244 -0.99 6.77 -9.33
N PRO A 245 -0.68 5.48 -9.11
CA PRO A 245 0.69 5.05 -8.90
C PRO A 245 1.59 5.42 -10.10
N PRO A 246 2.89 5.72 -9.88
CA PRO A 246 3.79 6.17 -10.97
C PRO A 246 3.80 5.25 -12.20
N VAL A 247 3.74 3.95 -11.99
CA VAL A 247 3.73 2.93 -13.06
C VAL A 247 2.45 2.96 -13.92
N ALA A 248 1.35 3.47 -13.38
CA ALA A 248 0.06 3.49 -14.05
C ALA A 248 -0.16 4.73 -14.95
N LEU A 249 0.67 5.78 -14.82
CA LEU A 249 0.48 7.05 -15.53
C LEU A 249 0.30 6.89 -17.04
N MET A 250 1.23 6.19 -17.68
CA MET A 250 1.20 6.02 -19.14
C MET A 250 0.11 5.03 -19.56
N GLN A 251 -0.17 4.02 -18.73
CA GLN A 251 -1.27 3.09 -19.00
C GLN A 251 -2.62 3.83 -19.00
N TRP A 252 -2.90 4.64 -17.99
CA TRP A 252 -4.12 5.45 -17.93
C TRP A 252 -4.24 6.38 -19.15
N GLN A 253 -3.15 7.04 -19.54
CA GLN A 253 -3.15 7.90 -20.73
C GLN A 253 -3.52 7.12 -22.00
N ASN A 254 -2.92 5.94 -22.20
CA ASN A 254 -3.19 5.08 -23.34
C ASN A 254 -4.63 4.54 -23.31
N GLU A 255 -5.09 4.05 -22.15
CA GLU A 255 -6.45 3.54 -22.01
C GLU A 255 -7.51 4.61 -22.25
N ILE A 256 -7.33 5.84 -21.73
CA ILE A 256 -8.23 6.96 -22.03
C ILE A 256 -8.27 7.23 -23.53
N ARG A 257 -7.11 7.33 -24.15
CA ARG A 257 -7.04 7.57 -25.60
C ARG A 257 -7.74 6.47 -26.39
N ASP A 258 -7.47 5.23 -26.04
CA ASP A 258 -7.97 4.06 -26.77
C ASP A 258 -9.48 3.86 -26.55
N TYR A 259 -10.03 4.17 -25.37
CA TYR A 259 -11.46 4.04 -25.09
C TYR A 259 -12.32 5.17 -25.66
N THR A 260 -11.72 6.38 -25.86
CA THR A 260 -12.44 7.59 -26.27
C THR A 260 -12.06 8.10 -27.67
N ASP A 261 -11.29 7.30 -28.44
CA ASP A 261 -10.74 7.72 -29.75
C ASP A 261 -10.04 9.07 -29.71
N GLY A 262 -9.38 9.37 -28.60
CA GLY A 262 -8.62 10.61 -28.40
C GLY A 262 -9.49 11.87 -28.20
N LYS A 263 -10.79 11.76 -27.94
CA LYS A 263 -11.69 12.90 -27.71
C LYS A 263 -11.31 13.71 -26.45
N LEU A 264 -10.74 13.05 -25.44
CA LEU A 264 -10.29 13.72 -24.22
C LEU A 264 -8.86 14.24 -24.35
N LYS A 265 -8.66 15.53 -24.06
CA LYS A 265 -7.33 16.13 -23.96
C LYS A 265 -6.73 15.78 -22.60
N VAL A 266 -5.71 14.90 -22.60
CA VAL A 266 -5.05 14.40 -21.40
C VAL A 266 -3.69 15.05 -21.22
N LEU A 267 -3.41 15.56 -20.01
CA LEU A 267 -2.09 16.01 -19.59
C LEU A 267 -1.52 15.04 -18.54
N VAL A 268 -0.33 14.51 -18.77
CA VAL A 268 0.44 13.78 -17.77
C VAL A 268 1.37 14.76 -17.07
N TYR A 269 1.11 15.01 -15.78
CA TYR A 269 1.93 15.88 -14.95
C TYR A 269 3.08 15.06 -14.36
N HIS A 270 4.26 15.21 -14.93
CA HIS A 270 5.49 14.55 -14.49
C HIS A 270 6.71 15.38 -14.85
N ASN A 271 7.76 15.37 -14.02
CA ASN A 271 8.96 16.21 -14.20
C ASN A 271 9.67 15.99 -15.53
N SER A 272 9.61 14.78 -16.10
CA SER A 272 10.17 14.48 -17.42
C SER A 272 9.37 15.05 -18.59
N ASN A 273 8.15 15.56 -18.34
CA ASN A 273 7.32 16.14 -19.38
C ASN A 273 7.53 17.67 -19.44
N SER A 274 8.12 18.16 -20.51
CA SER A 274 8.36 19.60 -20.72
C SER A 274 7.08 20.45 -20.66
N LYS A 275 5.92 19.86 -21.01
CA LYS A 275 4.62 20.54 -20.95
C LYS A 275 4.10 20.73 -19.52
N SER A 276 4.65 20.03 -18.53
CA SER A 276 4.25 20.17 -17.12
C SER A 276 5.06 21.21 -16.36
N LYS A 277 6.12 21.77 -16.96
CA LYS A 277 6.92 22.81 -16.34
C LYS A 277 6.19 24.15 -16.43
N ASN A 278 6.12 24.86 -15.32
CA ASN A 278 5.54 26.22 -15.22
C ASN A 278 4.08 26.35 -15.70
N LEU A 279 3.24 25.35 -15.45
CA LEU A 279 1.82 25.39 -15.77
C LEU A 279 1.08 26.34 -14.84
N SER A 280 0.34 27.27 -15.43
CA SER A 280 -0.62 28.10 -14.70
C SER A 280 -1.95 27.36 -14.49
N VAL A 281 -2.75 27.84 -13.53
CA VAL A 281 -4.12 27.35 -13.30
C VAL A 281 -4.97 27.43 -14.59
N SER A 282 -4.78 28.48 -15.39
CA SER A 282 -5.48 28.66 -16.66
C SER A 282 -5.07 27.66 -17.73
N ASP A 283 -3.81 27.20 -17.72
CA ASP A 283 -3.35 26.19 -18.65
C ASP A 283 -3.88 24.80 -18.30
N ILE A 284 -3.95 24.47 -17.01
CA ILE A 284 -4.55 23.22 -16.52
C ILE A 284 -6.01 23.11 -16.97
N LYS A 285 -6.79 24.19 -16.91
CA LYS A 285 -8.20 24.22 -17.32
C LYS A 285 -8.44 24.03 -18.82
N LYS A 286 -7.39 24.04 -19.67
CA LYS A 286 -7.49 23.73 -21.10
C LYS A 286 -7.55 22.22 -21.39
N TYR A 287 -7.25 21.38 -20.38
CA TYR A 287 -7.31 19.93 -20.48
C TYR A 287 -8.60 19.38 -19.89
N ASN A 288 -9.02 18.20 -20.37
CA ASN A 288 -10.20 17.51 -19.84
C ASN A 288 -9.83 16.60 -18.66
N VAL A 289 -8.66 15.95 -18.76
CA VAL A 289 -8.15 15.03 -17.73
C VAL A 289 -6.70 15.37 -17.44
N LEU A 290 -6.37 15.44 -16.17
CA LEU A 290 -5.03 15.58 -15.65
C LEU A 290 -4.63 14.28 -14.95
N LEU A 291 -3.49 13.70 -15.29
CA LEU A 291 -2.92 12.53 -14.65
C LEU A 291 -1.70 12.93 -13.84
N ILE A 292 -1.66 12.57 -12.57
CA ILE A 292 -0.53 12.84 -11.68
C ILE A 292 -0.23 11.61 -10.82
N SER A 293 1.03 11.38 -10.47
CA SER A 293 1.37 10.34 -9.51
C SER A 293 1.22 10.82 -8.06
N TYR A 294 0.96 9.88 -7.13
CA TYR A 294 0.91 10.19 -5.71
C TYR A 294 2.18 10.89 -5.22
N ASN A 295 3.36 10.41 -5.63
CA ASN A 295 4.64 11.00 -5.23
C ASN A 295 4.81 12.43 -5.78
N SER A 296 4.40 12.68 -7.03
CA SER A 296 4.47 14.04 -7.61
C SER A 296 3.51 14.99 -6.92
N LEU A 297 2.30 14.51 -6.57
CA LEU A 297 1.31 15.32 -5.85
C LEU A 297 1.81 15.70 -4.45
N GLU A 298 2.37 14.72 -3.73
CA GLU A 298 2.96 14.94 -2.42
C GLU A 298 4.11 15.95 -2.47
N SER A 299 5.02 15.80 -3.45
CA SER A 299 6.14 16.73 -3.64
C SER A 299 5.67 18.17 -3.84
N LEU A 300 4.58 18.39 -4.61
CA LEU A 300 3.98 19.71 -4.79
C LEU A 300 3.40 20.25 -3.49
N TYR A 301 2.64 19.43 -2.77
CA TYR A 301 2.04 19.82 -1.48
C TYR A 301 3.11 20.19 -0.44
N ARG A 302 4.19 19.42 -0.39
CA ARG A 302 5.29 19.68 0.53
C ARG A 302 6.01 20.99 0.19
N LYS A 303 6.25 21.28 -1.08
CA LYS A 303 6.85 22.54 -1.53
C LYS A 303 5.98 23.76 -1.16
N GLU A 304 4.66 23.59 -1.22
CA GLU A 304 3.71 24.64 -0.84
C GLU A 304 3.67 24.84 0.68
N THR A 305 3.62 23.77 1.47
CA THR A 305 3.43 23.83 2.93
C THR A 305 4.73 24.04 3.70
N LYS A 306 5.72 23.16 3.48
CA LYS A 306 7.00 23.18 4.21
C LYS A 306 8.10 23.96 3.47
N GLY A 307 7.99 24.13 2.15
CA GLY A 307 9.05 24.67 1.32
C GLY A 307 10.18 23.69 1.05
N TRP A 308 11.24 24.18 0.44
CA TRP A 308 12.47 23.44 0.20
C TRP A 308 13.68 24.33 0.46
N SER A 309 14.77 23.73 0.94
CA SER A 309 16.00 24.47 1.28
C SER A 309 16.76 24.87 0.03
N ARG A 310 17.08 26.16 -0.08
CA ARG A 310 17.98 26.72 -1.09
C ARG A 310 19.13 27.43 -0.37
N GLY A 311 20.16 26.68 0.02
CA GLY A 311 21.18 27.17 0.95
C GLY A 311 20.60 27.27 2.36
N GLU A 312 20.65 28.45 2.96
CA GLU A 312 20.10 28.73 4.30
C GLU A 312 18.61 29.14 4.27
N ASP A 313 18.06 29.46 3.09
CA ASP A 313 16.69 29.94 2.93
C ASP A 313 15.70 28.79 2.65
N ILE A 314 14.49 28.89 3.21
CA ILE A 314 13.38 28.01 2.91
C ILE A 314 12.46 28.74 1.90
N VAL A 315 12.40 28.21 0.68
CA VAL A 315 11.55 28.73 -0.40
C VAL A 315 10.27 27.91 -0.49
N LYS A 316 9.10 28.57 -0.39
CA LYS A 316 7.80 27.96 -0.64
C LYS A 316 7.37 28.24 -2.08
N GLU A 317 6.78 27.24 -2.74
CA GLU A 317 6.28 27.33 -4.10
C GLU A 317 4.81 26.96 -4.11
N ASP A 318 3.94 27.83 -4.67
CA ASP A 318 2.52 27.55 -4.80
C ASP A 318 2.29 26.34 -5.73
N SER A 319 1.44 25.42 -5.30
CA SER A 319 1.06 24.27 -6.11
C SER A 319 -0.09 24.61 -7.06
N PRO A 320 0.12 24.65 -8.37
CA PRO A 320 -0.96 24.92 -9.31
C PRO A 320 -2.06 23.88 -9.27
N ILE A 321 -1.74 22.63 -8.85
CA ILE A 321 -2.70 21.54 -8.75
C ILE A 321 -3.65 21.74 -7.57
N HIS A 322 -3.14 22.16 -6.40
CA HIS A 322 -3.96 22.41 -5.21
C HIS A 322 -4.78 23.71 -5.31
N ALA A 323 -4.34 24.64 -6.17
CA ALA A 323 -5.07 25.87 -6.46
C ALA A 323 -6.31 25.67 -7.36
N VAL A 324 -6.35 24.60 -8.17
CA VAL A 324 -7.46 24.30 -9.09
C VAL A 324 -8.61 23.61 -8.35
N LYS A 325 -9.86 24.04 -8.64
CA LYS A 325 -11.02 23.22 -8.32
C LYS A 325 -11.33 22.29 -9.49
N PHE A 326 -11.32 20.99 -9.23
CA PHE A 326 -11.61 19.97 -10.24
C PHE A 326 -13.10 19.60 -10.27
N HIS A 327 -13.57 19.15 -11.43
CA HIS A 327 -14.90 18.57 -11.56
C HIS A 327 -14.98 17.23 -10.81
N ARG A 328 -14.00 16.35 -11.08
CA ARG A 328 -13.85 15.07 -10.38
C ARG A 328 -12.42 14.89 -9.87
N LEU A 329 -12.31 14.26 -8.71
CA LEU A 329 -11.07 13.72 -8.18
C LEU A 329 -11.20 12.19 -8.17
N ILE A 330 -10.29 11.50 -8.83
CA ILE A 330 -10.26 10.04 -8.90
C ILE A 330 -8.94 9.57 -8.36
N LEU A 331 -8.95 8.78 -7.28
CA LEU A 331 -7.77 8.13 -6.73
C LEU A 331 -7.76 6.67 -7.17
N ASP A 332 -6.83 6.27 -8.04
CA ASP A 332 -6.63 4.87 -8.41
C ASP A 332 -5.68 4.19 -7.45
N GLU A 333 -5.96 2.93 -7.11
CA GLU A 333 -5.31 2.20 -6.02
C GLU A 333 -5.31 3.03 -4.72
N ALA A 334 -6.51 3.48 -4.33
CA ALA A 334 -6.72 4.42 -3.23
C ALA A 334 -6.19 3.94 -1.86
N HIS A 335 -5.84 2.64 -1.73
CA HIS A 335 -5.11 2.14 -0.57
C HIS A 335 -3.75 2.84 -0.35
N SER A 336 -3.27 3.63 -1.32
CA SER A 336 -2.08 4.48 -1.17
C SER A 336 -2.25 5.57 -0.11
N ILE A 337 -3.48 5.98 0.23
CA ILE A 337 -3.79 6.96 1.28
C ILE A 337 -4.30 6.33 2.57
N LYS A 338 -4.04 5.05 2.81
CA LYS A 338 -4.54 4.29 3.96
C LYS A 338 -4.16 4.87 5.33
N GLN A 339 -3.02 5.51 5.44
CA GLN A 339 -2.59 6.22 6.64
C GLN A 339 -2.83 7.72 6.50
N ARG A 340 -3.74 8.26 7.32
CA ARG A 340 -4.15 9.68 7.29
C ARG A 340 -3.06 10.68 7.62
N THR A 341 -2.01 10.26 8.29
CA THR A 341 -0.88 11.09 8.75
C THR A 341 0.19 11.27 7.68
N THR A 342 0.22 10.41 6.66
CA THR A 342 1.25 10.48 5.60
C THR A 342 1.10 11.73 4.74
N GLY A 343 2.23 12.23 4.23
CA GLY A 343 2.26 13.37 3.30
C GLY A 343 1.41 13.14 2.05
N VAL A 344 1.43 11.91 1.51
CA VAL A 344 0.59 11.49 0.39
C VAL A 344 -0.90 11.68 0.70
N ALA A 345 -1.36 11.22 1.87
CA ALA A 345 -2.75 11.37 2.28
C ALA A 345 -3.12 12.84 2.49
N LYS A 346 -2.27 13.61 3.18
CA LYS A 346 -2.45 15.06 3.38
C LYS A 346 -2.54 15.82 2.06
N ALA A 347 -1.67 15.50 1.09
CA ALA A 347 -1.71 16.07 -0.24
C ALA A 347 -3.03 15.77 -0.98
N CYS A 348 -3.54 14.53 -0.87
CA CYS A 348 -4.84 14.17 -1.45
C CYS A 348 -6.02 14.87 -0.75
N PHE A 349 -5.97 15.02 0.57
CA PHE A 349 -7.03 15.72 1.33
C PHE A 349 -7.09 17.22 1.03
N ALA A 350 -5.96 17.83 0.67
CA ALA A 350 -5.89 19.26 0.30
C ALA A 350 -6.47 19.55 -1.10
N LEU A 351 -6.76 18.54 -1.92
CA LEU A 351 -7.34 18.71 -3.24
C LEU A 351 -8.78 19.19 -3.17
N LYS A 352 -9.13 20.09 -4.09
CA LYS A 352 -10.48 20.68 -4.20
C LYS A 352 -11.22 20.05 -5.38
N GLY A 353 -12.34 19.39 -5.14
CA GLY A 353 -13.15 18.77 -6.19
C GLY A 353 -14.64 18.78 -5.88
N THR A 354 -15.47 18.71 -6.93
CA THR A 354 -16.92 18.62 -6.78
C THR A 354 -17.36 17.18 -6.48
N TYR A 355 -16.76 16.21 -7.17
CA TYR A 355 -17.01 14.79 -6.98
C TYR A 355 -15.71 14.08 -6.59
N LYS A 356 -15.78 13.11 -5.67
CA LYS A 356 -14.62 12.38 -5.15
C LYS A 356 -14.80 10.88 -5.30
N TRP A 357 -13.83 10.22 -5.92
CA TRP A 357 -13.85 8.80 -6.21
C TRP A 357 -12.59 8.11 -5.73
N CYS A 358 -12.78 6.98 -5.06
CA CYS A 358 -11.72 6.03 -4.75
C CYS A 358 -11.90 4.77 -5.59
N LEU A 359 -10.85 4.31 -6.26
CA LEU A 359 -10.82 3.04 -6.97
C LEU A 359 -9.83 2.12 -6.26
N SER A 360 -10.26 0.96 -5.77
CA SER A 360 -9.36 0.01 -5.12
C SER A 360 -9.92 -1.41 -5.17
N GLY A 361 -9.11 -2.37 -5.55
CA GLY A 361 -9.47 -3.80 -5.46
C GLY A 361 -9.38 -4.35 -4.03
N THR A 362 -8.69 -3.63 -3.16
CA THR A 362 -8.47 -3.97 -1.75
C THR A 362 -8.69 -2.74 -0.88
N PRO A 363 -9.95 -2.34 -0.64
CA PRO A 363 -10.28 -1.10 0.05
C PRO A 363 -9.82 -1.09 1.52
N VAL A 364 -9.73 -2.25 2.13
CA VAL A 364 -9.12 -2.48 3.45
C VAL A 364 -8.10 -3.58 3.26
N GLN A 365 -6.82 -3.28 3.45
CA GLN A 365 -5.75 -4.26 3.33
C GLN A 365 -5.42 -4.90 4.67
N ASN A 366 -5.22 -4.07 5.71
CA ASN A 366 -4.60 -4.50 6.96
C ASN A 366 -5.43 -4.15 8.18
N ARG A 367 -6.00 -2.95 8.25
CA ARG A 367 -6.69 -2.44 9.44
C ARG A 367 -7.96 -1.68 9.06
N ILE A 368 -9.00 -1.82 9.88
CA ILE A 368 -10.26 -1.07 9.69
C ILE A 368 -10.02 0.44 9.76
N GLY A 369 -9.05 0.89 10.56
CA GLY A 369 -8.65 2.29 10.60
C GLY A 369 -8.15 2.86 9.26
N GLU A 370 -7.69 2.00 8.31
CA GLU A 370 -7.33 2.43 6.96
C GLU A 370 -8.56 2.92 6.17
N PHE A 371 -9.73 2.34 6.44
CA PHE A 371 -10.99 2.75 5.82
C PHE A 371 -11.39 4.16 6.24
N PHE A 372 -11.08 4.57 7.47
CA PHE A 372 -11.34 5.94 7.93
C PHE A 372 -10.66 6.99 7.05
N SER A 373 -9.44 6.72 6.58
CA SER A 373 -8.72 7.64 5.68
C SER A 373 -9.45 7.81 4.34
N LEU A 374 -10.07 6.75 3.82
CA LEU A 374 -10.88 6.82 2.60
C LEU A 374 -12.18 7.60 2.84
N LEU A 375 -12.86 7.35 3.98
CA LEU A 375 -14.07 8.10 4.36
C LEU A 375 -13.77 9.60 4.50
N ARG A 376 -12.61 9.95 5.08
CA ARG A 376 -12.16 11.33 5.19
C ARG A 376 -11.91 11.99 3.82
N PHE A 377 -11.25 11.29 2.89
CA PHE A 377 -11.07 11.81 1.53
C PHE A 377 -12.41 12.02 0.82
N LEU A 378 -13.34 11.08 0.98
CA LEU A 378 -14.68 11.15 0.41
C LEU A 378 -15.61 12.13 1.14
N GLU A 379 -15.16 12.70 2.27
CA GLU A 379 -15.94 13.61 3.12
C GLU A 379 -17.28 13.01 3.58
N VAL A 380 -17.26 11.73 4.00
CA VAL A 380 -18.45 11.01 4.47
C VAL A 380 -18.81 11.46 5.87
N ARG A 381 -19.53 12.60 5.96
CA ARG A 381 -20.00 13.16 7.23
C ARG A 381 -21.28 12.47 7.71
N PRO A 382 -21.48 12.33 9.01
CA PRO A 382 -20.65 12.74 10.15
C PRO A 382 -19.57 11.71 10.54
N PHE A 383 -19.50 10.55 9.87
CA PHE A 383 -18.65 9.41 10.25
C PHE A 383 -17.15 9.66 10.14
N ALA A 384 -16.73 10.61 9.29
CA ALA A 384 -15.33 10.97 9.11
C ALA A 384 -14.90 12.20 9.94
N ASP A 385 -15.81 12.78 10.72
CA ASP A 385 -15.53 13.98 11.49
C ASP A 385 -14.94 13.70 12.86
N TYR A 386 -14.20 14.70 13.38
CA TYR A 386 -13.79 14.82 14.76
C TYR A 386 -14.68 15.87 15.42
N PHE A 387 -15.26 15.54 16.55
CA PHE A 387 -16.24 16.34 17.27
C PHE A 387 -15.68 16.86 18.59
N CYS A 388 -15.86 18.14 18.88
CA CYS A 388 -15.48 18.74 20.14
C CYS A 388 -16.51 18.42 21.25
N GLU A 389 -16.05 17.98 22.43
CA GLU A 389 -16.92 17.68 23.58
C GLU A 389 -17.57 18.95 24.18
N ARG A 390 -17.12 20.17 23.79
CA ARG A 390 -17.55 21.43 24.40
C ARG A 390 -18.35 22.38 23.52
N CYS A 391 -18.22 22.27 22.22
CA CYS A 391 -18.87 23.19 21.27
C CYS A 391 -19.26 22.45 19.97
N GLU A 392 -19.94 23.15 19.07
CA GLU A 392 -20.43 22.62 17.79
C GLU A 392 -19.31 22.42 16.74
N CYS A 393 -18.03 22.43 17.13
CA CYS A 393 -16.91 22.20 16.20
C CYS A 393 -16.89 20.74 15.77
N ALA A 394 -17.06 20.51 14.46
CA ALA A 394 -16.99 19.22 13.80
C ALA A 394 -16.12 19.34 12.54
N GLN A 395 -14.93 18.78 12.57
CA GLN A 395 -13.94 18.93 11.51
C GLN A 395 -13.48 17.58 10.96
N LEU A 396 -13.37 17.48 9.63
CA LEU A 396 -12.72 16.33 8.98
C LEU A 396 -11.25 16.22 9.35
N HIS A 397 -10.66 17.36 9.65
CA HIS A 397 -9.29 17.49 10.08
C HIS A 397 -9.17 18.66 11.03
N TRP A 398 -8.86 18.38 12.29
CA TRP A 398 -8.53 19.44 13.19
C TRP A 398 -7.01 19.66 13.25
N SER A 399 -6.60 20.91 13.18
CA SER A 399 -5.25 21.35 13.42
C SER A 399 -5.12 21.86 14.85
N LEU A 400 -3.92 21.67 15.40
CA LEU A 400 -3.56 22.15 16.73
C LEU A 400 -2.51 23.25 16.58
N ASN A 401 -2.66 24.31 17.37
CA ASN A 401 -1.63 25.32 17.52
C ASN A 401 -0.48 24.81 18.41
N GLU A 402 0.53 25.62 18.64
CA GLU A 402 1.69 25.29 19.47
C GLU A 402 1.31 24.95 20.92
N GLU A 403 0.14 25.40 21.39
CA GLU A 403 -0.39 25.15 22.73
C GLU A 403 -1.32 23.91 22.80
N TYR A 404 -1.36 23.10 21.77
CA TYR A 404 -2.26 21.93 21.65
C TYR A 404 -3.76 22.27 21.69
N MET A 405 -4.10 23.49 21.29
CA MET A 405 -5.49 23.94 21.17
C MET A 405 -5.92 23.86 19.71
N CYS A 406 -7.18 23.52 19.48
CA CYS A 406 -7.78 23.48 18.16
C CYS A 406 -7.80 24.88 17.53
N ASP A 407 -7.30 25.03 16.31
CA ASP A 407 -7.28 26.31 15.59
C ASP A 407 -8.67 26.89 15.32
N ASP A 408 -9.69 26.01 15.15
CA ASP A 408 -11.06 26.46 14.85
C ASP A 408 -11.85 26.89 16.10
N CYS A 409 -11.75 26.13 17.18
CA CYS A 409 -12.60 26.37 18.35
C CYS A 409 -11.84 26.72 19.65
N GLY A 410 -10.52 26.70 19.62
CA GLY A 410 -9.68 27.05 20.79
C GLY A 410 -9.79 26.09 21.98
N HIS A 411 -10.45 24.91 21.83
CA HIS A 411 -10.50 23.92 22.88
C HIS A 411 -9.35 22.91 22.72
N SER A 412 -9.00 22.23 23.83
CA SER A 412 -7.91 21.24 23.83
C SER A 412 -8.11 20.14 22.79
N GLY A 413 -7.05 19.73 22.10
CA GLY A 413 -7.07 18.61 21.16
C GLY A 413 -7.56 17.31 21.81
N SER A 414 -7.29 17.08 23.09
CA SER A 414 -7.77 15.90 23.83
C SER A 414 -9.29 15.85 24.01
N GLU A 415 -10.00 16.94 23.72
CA GLU A 415 -11.47 17.05 23.80
C GLU A 415 -12.15 16.85 22.45
N HIS A 416 -11.37 16.56 21.38
CA HIS A 416 -11.91 16.24 20.06
C HIS A 416 -11.92 14.72 19.87
N ARG A 417 -13.11 14.18 19.54
CA ARG A 417 -13.36 12.74 19.44
C ARG A 417 -13.75 12.32 18.03
N SER A 418 -13.21 11.21 17.58
CA SER A 418 -13.64 10.54 16.36
C SER A 418 -14.71 9.50 16.72
N VAL A 419 -15.93 9.71 16.24
CA VAL A 419 -17.02 8.75 16.40
C VAL A 419 -16.69 7.42 15.71
N PHE A 420 -15.96 7.47 14.60
CA PHE A 420 -15.49 6.25 13.93
C PHE A 420 -14.61 5.39 14.86
N ASN A 421 -13.70 6.02 15.59
CA ASN A 421 -12.86 5.29 16.53
C ASN A 421 -13.67 4.72 17.70
N GLU A 422 -14.57 5.51 18.30
CA GLU A 422 -15.31 5.09 19.47
C GLU A 422 -16.38 4.03 19.19
N GLU A 423 -17.09 4.17 18.06
CA GLU A 423 -18.23 3.29 17.76
C GLU A 423 -17.92 2.14 16.81
N LEU A 424 -16.82 2.22 16.08
CA LEU A 424 -16.43 1.19 15.10
C LEU A 424 -15.08 0.57 15.43
N LEU A 425 -14.01 1.36 15.44
CA LEU A 425 -12.64 0.82 15.53
C LEU A 425 -12.40 0.11 16.86
N ASN A 426 -12.62 0.80 17.98
CA ASN A 426 -12.37 0.26 19.31
C ASN A 426 -13.24 -0.97 19.64
N PRO A 427 -14.58 -0.99 19.37
CA PRO A 427 -15.37 -2.20 19.59
C PRO A 427 -14.99 -3.37 18.69
N ILE A 428 -14.62 -3.12 17.44
CA ILE A 428 -14.21 -4.19 16.51
C ILE A 428 -12.88 -4.82 16.95
N THR A 429 -11.97 -4.03 17.51
CA THR A 429 -10.66 -4.51 18.00
C THR A 429 -10.71 -5.00 19.45
N GLY A 430 -11.79 -4.73 20.17
CA GLY A 430 -11.99 -5.17 21.54
C GLY A 430 -12.31 -6.66 21.67
N GLU A 431 -12.33 -7.17 22.88
CA GLU A 431 -12.57 -8.57 23.22
C GLU A 431 -14.05 -8.96 23.30
N ASP A 432 -14.94 -7.98 23.47
CA ASP A 432 -16.38 -8.20 23.59
C ASP A 432 -17.01 -8.55 22.23
N LEU A 433 -17.44 -9.81 22.07
CA LEU A 433 -18.04 -10.32 20.84
C LEU A 433 -19.35 -9.62 20.45
N GLY A 434 -20.19 -9.26 21.42
CA GLY A 434 -21.47 -8.59 21.15
C GLY A 434 -21.28 -7.15 20.65
N MET A 435 -20.35 -6.41 21.28
CA MET A 435 -19.99 -5.06 20.84
C MET A 435 -19.31 -5.09 19.47
N ARG A 436 -18.51 -6.12 19.18
CA ARG A 436 -17.85 -6.33 17.90
C ARG A 436 -18.86 -6.57 16.77
N GLU A 437 -19.86 -7.45 16.97
CA GLU A 437 -20.90 -7.70 15.96
C GLU A 437 -21.71 -6.44 15.67
N ALA A 438 -22.18 -5.75 16.70
CA ALA A 438 -22.91 -4.49 16.54
C ALA A 438 -22.11 -3.42 15.79
N ALA A 439 -20.80 -3.33 16.03
CA ALA A 439 -19.93 -2.39 15.33
C ALA A 439 -19.66 -2.83 13.88
N MET A 440 -19.59 -4.13 13.60
CA MET A 440 -19.51 -4.66 12.23
C MET A 440 -20.78 -4.35 11.43
N ASP A 441 -21.96 -4.47 12.02
CA ASP A 441 -23.23 -4.09 11.38
C ASP A 441 -23.26 -2.59 11.04
N LYS A 442 -22.80 -1.76 11.94
CA LYS A 442 -22.61 -0.32 11.70
C LYS A 442 -21.66 -0.04 10.53
N LEU A 443 -20.51 -0.75 10.48
CA LEU A 443 -19.56 -0.65 9.39
C LEU A 443 -20.20 -1.10 8.06
N HIS A 444 -20.97 -2.18 8.07
CA HIS A 444 -21.73 -2.65 6.91
C HIS A 444 -22.75 -1.62 6.42
N MET A 445 -23.44 -0.92 7.30
CA MET A 445 -24.33 0.18 6.92
C MET A 445 -23.58 1.27 6.16
N ILE A 446 -22.45 1.75 6.69
CA ILE A 446 -21.65 2.78 5.99
C ILE A 446 -21.18 2.26 4.62
N THR A 447 -20.61 1.07 4.59
CA THR A 447 -20.05 0.52 3.33
C THR A 447 -21.12 0.29 2.28
N SER A 448 -22.32 -0.10 2.65
CA SER A 448 -23.44 -0.29 1.71
C SER A 448 -23.89 1.00 1.02
N HIS A 449 -23.70 2.18 1.66
CA HIS A 449 -24.06 3.48 1.11
C HIS A 449 -22.96 4.13 0.27
N VAL A 450 -21.69 3.87 0.59
CA VAL A 450 -20.55 4.59 -0.03
C VAL A 450 -19.67 3.69 -0.90
N MET A 451 -19.87 2.37 -0.91
CA MET A 451 -19.01 1.44 -1.63
C MET A 451 -19.82 0.48 -2.49
N LEU A 452 -19.37 0.28 -3.73
CA LEU A 452 -19.78 -0.83 -4.59
C LEU A 452 -18.61 -1.81 -4.70
N ARG A 453 -18.80 -3.05 -4.23
CA ARG A 453 -17.80 -4.11 -4.28
C ARG A 453 -18.38 -5.39 -4.87
N ARG A 454 -17.76 -5.89 -5.94
CA ARG A 454 -18.14 -7.14 -6.62
C ARG A 454 -16.90 -8.02 -6.77
N MET A 455 -17.11 -9.33 -6.68
CA MET A 455 -16.07 -10.34 -6.79
C MET A 455 -16.12 -11.03 -8.16
N LYS A 456 -14.99 -11.42 -8.71
CA LYS A 456 -14.90 -12.13 -10.01
C LYS A 456 -15.71 -13.43 -10.00
N LYS A 457 -15.72 -14.15 -8.87
CA LYS A 457 -16.42 -15.43 -8.73
C LYS A 457 -17.93 -15.33 -9.02
N ASP A 458 -18.53 -14.18 -8.71
CA ASP A 458 -19.98 -13.96 -8.84
C ASP A 458 -20.37 -13.56 -10.29
N TYR A 459 -19.40 -13.16 -11.10
CA TYR A 459 -19.60 -12.65 -12.47
C TYR A 459 -18.83 -13.45 -13.54
N THR A 460 -18.43 -14.69 -13.24
CA THR A 460 -17.59 -15.54 -14.11
C THR A 460 -18.17 -15.70 -15.50
N SER A 461 -19.48 -15.94 -15.60
CA SER A 461 -20.20 -16.11 -16.87
C SER A 461 -20.18 -14.84 -17.74
N SER A 462 -20.32 -13.66 -17.14
CA SER A 462 -20.32 -12.38 -17.86
C SER A 462 -18.91 -11.87 -18.19
N MET A 463 -17.91 -12.31 -17.44
CA MET A 463 -16.50 -11.90 -17.65
C MET A 463 -15.81 -12.72 -18.72
N GLU A 464 -16.29 -13.93 -19.04
CA GLU A 464 -15.65 -14.86 -19.98
C GLU A 464 -14.16 -15.10 -19.64
N LEU A 465 -13.83 -15.11 -18.34
CA LEU A 465 -12.46 -15.36 -17.91
C LEU A 465 -12.15 -16.85 -17.94
N PRO A 466 -10.99 -17.24 -18.50
CA PRO A 466 -10.53 -18.61 -18.41
C PRO A 466 -10.19 -18.99 -16.97
N PRO A 467 -10.10 -20.31 -16.67
CA PRO A 467 -9.75 -20.78 -15.33
C PRO A 467 -8.38 -20.28 -14.89
N LYS A 468 -8.24 -20.09 -13.56
CA LYS A 468 -7.00 -19.72 -12.88
C LYS A 468 -6.62 -20.87 -11.94
N GLU A 469 -5.42 -21.37 -12.12
CA GLU A 469 -4.84 -22.45 -11.31
C GLU A 469 -3.60 -21.95 -10.57
N ILE A 470 -3.42 -22.39 -9.33
CA ILE A 470 -2.23 -22.11 -8.53
C ILE A 470 -1.53 -23.43 -8.26
N VAL A 471 -0.27 -23.53 -8.66
CA VAL A 471 0.57 -24.72 -8.51
C VAL A 471 1.78 -24.35 -7.66
N ILE A 472 2.13 -25.22 -6.71
CA ILE A 472 3.38 -25.14 -5.97
C ILE A 472 4.32 -26.17 -6.59
N HIS A 473 5.47 -25.72 -7.07
CA HIS A 473 6.52 -26.57 -7.58
C HIS A 473 7.63 -26.62 -6.53
N ASN A 474 7.75 -27.76 -5.87
CA ASN A 474 8.71 -28.02 -4.81
C ASN A 474 9.89 -28.84 -5.34
N GLU A 475 11.10 -28.46 -4.93
CA GLU A 475 12.33 -29.21 -5.17
C GLU A 475 13.23 -29.14 -3.95
N PHE A 476 14.19 -30.06 -3.87
CA PHE A 476 15.23 -30.07 -2.85
C PHE A 476 16.49 -29.37 -3.37
N PHE A 477 17.27 -28.83 -2.47
CA PHE A 477 18.58 -28.30 -2.83
C PHE A 477 19.47 -29.36 -3.46
N GLY A 478 20.31 -28.96 -4.43
CA GLY A 478 21.48 -29.73 -4.81
C GLY A 478 22.46 -29.89 -3.65
N GLU A 479 23.36 -30.86 -3.71
CA GLU A 479 24.28 -31.19 -2.59
C GLU A 479 25.06 -29.98 -2.08
N ILE A 480 25.69 -29.22 -2.96
CA ILE A 480 26.51 -28.05 -2.62
C ILE A 480 25.66 -26.92 -2.02
N GLU A 481 24.47 -26.69 -2.59
CA GLU A 481 23.54 -25.67 -2.09
C GLU A 481 22.98 -26.04 -0.74
N ARG A 482 22.70 -27.33 -0.51
CA ARG A 482 22.21 -27.85 0.75
C ARG A 482 23.21 -27.63 1.89
N ASP A 483 24.47 -27.95 1.66
CA ASP A 483 25.53 -27.77 2.67
C ASP A 483 25.71 -26.31 3.02
N PHE A 484 25.74 -25.45 2.03
CA PHE A 484 25.83 -24.01 2.23
C PHE A 484 24.60 -23.46 2.95
N SER A 485 23.39 -23.83 2.51
CA SER A 485 22.13 -23.41 3.12
C SER A 485 22.04 -23.88 4.56
N SER A 486 22.39 -25.13 4.84
CA SER A 486 22.39 -25.73 6.18
C SER A 486 23.35 -25.00 7.13
N SER A 487 24.53 -24.63 6.64
CA SER A 487 25.50 -23.80 7.40
C SER A 487 24.92 -22.43 7.76
N ILE A 488 24.31 -21.74 6.80
CA ILE A 488 23.69 -20.44 7.04
C ILE A 488 22.49 -20.58 7.97
N MET A 489 21.62 -21.57 7.77
CA MET A 489 20.47 -21.84 8.65
C MET A 489 20.91 -22.08 10.09
N THR A 490 21.92 -22.92 10.30
CA THR A 490 22.48 -23.21 11.62
C THR A 490 23.03 -21.96 12.30
N ASN A 491 23.77 -21.14 11.55
CA ASN A 491 24.34 -19.89 12.07
C ASN A 491 23.24 -18.87 12.42
N THR A 492 22.27 -18.69 11.54
CA THR A 492 21.16 -17.75 11.77
C THR A 492 20.27 -18.21 12.92
N THR A 493 20.01 -19.50 13.06
CA THR A 493 19.26 -20.08 14.19
C THR A 493 19.99 -19.85 15.52
N ARG A 494 21.31 -20.06 15.57
CA ARG A 494 22.10 -19.77 16.77
C ARG A 494 22.05 -18.28 17.16
N GLN A 495 22.11 -17.39 16.20
CA GLN A 495 21.99 -15.94 16.45
C GLN A 495 20.59 -15.61 16.97
N PHE A 496 19.54 -16.15 16.35
CA PHE A 496 18.16 -16.00 16.82
C PHE A 496 17.98 -16.52 18.25
N ASP A 497 18.46 -17.75 18.56
CA ASP A 497 18.42 -18.30 19.91
C ASP A 497 19.15 -17.45 20.94
N THR A 498 20.22 -16.78 20.54
CA THR A 498 20.93 -15.82 21.40
C THR A 498 20.04 -14.61 21.74
N TYR A 499 19.27 -14.10 20.81
CA TYR A 499 18.33 -13.02 21.10
C TYR A 499 17.16 -13.45 21.96
N VAL A 500 16.64 -14.67 21.75
CA VAL A 500 15.58 -15.27 22.56
C VAL A 500 16.05 -15.52 23.99
N SER A 501 17.22 -16.17 24.17
CA SER A 501 17.76 -16.52 25.50
C SER A 501 18.12 -15.29 26.35
N ARG A 502 18.48 -14.19 25.71
CA ARG A 502 18.76 -12.92 26.39
C ARG A 502 17.49 -12.09 26.66
N GLY A 503 16.33 -12.53 26.23
CA GLY A 503 15.07 -11.78 26.39
C GLY A 503 15.01 -10.49 25.58
N VAL A 504 15.90 -10.31 24.58
CA VAL A 504 16.01 -9.08 23.78
C VAL A 504 15.52 -9.26 22.36
N MET A 505 14.69 -10.25 22.11
CA MET A 505 14.16 -10.58 20.78
C MET A 505 13.43 -9.39 20.15
N LEU A 506 12.56 -8.75 20.89
CA LEU A 506 11.79 -7.59 20.39
C LEU A 506 12.69 -6.39 20.08
N ASN A 507 13.71 -6.15 20.89
CA ASN A 507 14.68 -5.06 20.68
C ASN A 507 15.67 -5.31 19.52
N ASN A 508 15.72 -6.55 18.98
CA ASN A 508 16.59 -6.92 17.88
C ASN A 508 15.83 -7.36 16.62
N TYR A 509 14.60 -6.88 16.46
CA TYR A 509 13.75 -7.25 15.34
C TYR A 509 14.40 -6.98 13.96
N ALA A 510 15.14 -5.86 13.83
CA ALA A 510 15.90 -5.53 12.65
C ALA A 510 16.94 -6.60 12.26
N ASN A 511 17.69 -7.08 13.24
CA ASN A 511 18.69 -8.13 13.02
C ASN A 511 18.02 -9.45 12.63
N ILE A 512 16.92 -9.81 13.30
CA ILE A 512 16.14 -11.01 13.02
C ILE A 512 15.60 -10.97 11.58
N PHE A 513 15.09 -9.82 11.15
CA PHE A 513 14.62 -9.61 9.79
C PHE A 513 15.76 -9.79 8.77
N GLY A 514 16.95 -9.25 9.08
CA GLY A 514 18.15 -9.44 8.28
C GLY A 514 18.54 -10.92 8.13
N LEU A 515 18.44 -11.70 9.21
CA LEU A 515 18.69 -13.16 9.16
C LEU A 515 17.71 -13.89 8.24
N ILE A 516 16.41 -13.54 8.29
CA ILE A 516 15.40 -14.10 7.39
C ILE A 516 15.74 -13.76 5.94
N MET A 517 16.15 -12.52 5.67
CA MET A 517 16.54 -12.10 4.33
C MET A 517 17.75 -12.88 3.80
N GLN A 518 18.76 -13.15 4.63
CA GLN A 518 19.91 -13.99 4.26
C GLN A 518 19.48 -15.40 3.89
N MET A 519 18.63 -16.04 4.71
CA MET A 519 18.11 -17.38 4.43
C MET A 519 17.33 -17.42 3.09
N ARG A 520 16.55 -16.39 2.79
CA ARG A 520 15.82 -16.28 1.52
C ARG A 520 16.75 -16.09 0.32
N GLN A 521 17.78 -15.25 0.46
CA GLN A 521 18.77 -15.06 -0.61
C GLN A 521 19.50 -16.36 -0.93
N VAL A 522 19.87 -17.14 0.08
CA VAL A 522 20.52 -18.45 -0.10
C VAL A 522 19.58 -19.45 -0.79
N ALA A 523 18.29 -19.45 -0.43
CA ALA A 523 17.30 -20.30 -1.09
C ALA A 523 17.14 -19.98 -2.59
N ASN A 524 17.44 -18.75 -3.01
CA ASN A 524 17.44 -18.33 -4.41
C ASN A 524 18.74 -18.69 -5.13
N HIS A 525 19.87 -18.22 -4.61
CA HIS A 525 21.20 -18.50 -5.15
C HIS A 525 22.29 -18.14 -4.12
N PRO A 526 23.29 -19.01 -3.86
CA PRO A 526 24.38 -18.72 -2.93
C PRO A 526 25.14 -17.42 -3.20
N ASP A 527 25.37 -17.09 -4.47
CA ASP A 527 26.08 -15.86 -4.85
C ASP A 527 25.37 -14.56 -4.48
N LEU A 528 24.07 -14.60 -4.24
CA LEU A 528 23.35 -13.42 -3.72
C LEU A 528 23.88 -12.99 -2.35
N LEU A 529 24.37 -13.94 -1.56
CA LEU A 529 25.01 -13.69 -0.28
C LEU A 529 26.52 -13.50 -0.41
N LEU A 530 27.22 -14.36 -1.16
CA LEU A 530 28.66 -14.38 -1.30
C LEU A 530 29.20 -13.15 -2.07
N LYS A 531 28.48 -12.65 -3.07
CA LYS A 531 28.86 -11.53 -3.93
C LYS A 531 28.04 -10.27 -3.70
N LYS A 532 27.64 -10.06 -2.46
CA LYS A 532 26.73 -8.98 -2.06
C LYS A 532 27.31 -7.58 -2.31
N HIS A 533 28.60 -7.39 -2.08
CA HIS A 533 29.26 -6.09 -2.20
C HIS A 533 30.26 -6.06 -3.35
N ALA A 534 30.26 -4.98 -4.11
CA ALA A 534 31.29 -4.73 -5.11
C ALA A 534 32.61 -4.37 -4.44
N GLU A 535 33.70 -4.97 -4.86
CA GLU A 535 35.04 -4.50 -4.54
C GLU A 535 35.29 -3.18 -5.29
N GLY A 536 35.31 -2.05 -4.57
CA GLY A 536 35.52 -0.71 -5.14
C GLY A 536 34.27 0.16 -5.12
N GLY A 537 34.25 1.12 -4.18
CA GLY A 537 33.15 2.01 -3.85
C GLY A 537 32.50 2.71 -5.07
N GLN A 538 31.46 2.14 -5.58
CA GLN A 538 30.57 2.82 -6.52
C GLN A 538 29.49 3.54 -5.71
N ASN A 539 29.22 4.80 -6.06
CA ASN A 539 28.18 5.65 -5.46
C ASN A 539 26.76 5.18 -5.81
N ILE A 540 26.41 3.97 -5.37
CA ILE A 540 25.07 3.43 -5.56
C ILE A 540 24.41 3.30 -4.20
N LEU A 541 23.15 3.72 -4.15
CA LEU A 541 22.35 3.57 -2.96
C LEU A 541 21.90 2.11 -2.84
N VAL A 542 22.38 1.43 -1.81
CA VAL A 542 22.01 0.05 -1.49
C VAL A 542 21.05 0.04 -0.32
N CYS A 543 19.95 -0.65 -0.46
CA CYS A 543 18.96 -0.79 0.61
C CYS A 543 19.50 -1.62 1.77
N ASN A 544 19.59 -1.05 2.96
CA ASN A 544 20.08 -1.73 4.17
C ASN A 544 19.15 -2.81 4.75
N ILE A 545 18.04 -3.12 4.08
CA ILE A 545 17.13 -4.21 4.44
C ILE A 545 17.25 -5.40 3.50
N CYS A 546 17.16 -5.17 2.18
CA CYS A 546 17.23 -6.26 1.20
C CYS A 546 18.61 -6.40 0.55
N ASP A 547 19.53 -5.48 0.83
CA ASP A 547 20.90 -5.41 0.31
C ASP A 547 21.01 -5.39 -1.22
N GLU A 548 19.95 -4.95 -1.88
CA GLU A 548 19.86 -4.73 -3.32
C GLU A 548 19.97 -3.24 -3.64
N PRO A 549 20.29 -2.84 -4.89
CA PRO A 549 20.14 -1.45 -5.30
C PRO A 549 18.76 -0.93 -4.90
N ALA A 550 18.72 0.21 -4.22
CA ALA A 550 17.49 0.71 -3.63
C ALA A 550 16.51 1.15 -4.71
N GLU A 551 15.35 0.50 -4.76
CA GLU A 551 14.23 0.88 -5.63
C GLU A 551 13.37 1.94 -4.93
N GLU A 552 13.04 3.05 -5.60
CA GLU A 552 12.38 4.21 -4.99
C GLU A 552 13.13 4.61 -3.70
N ALA A 553 14.43 4.92 -3.86
CA ALA A 553 15.36 5.07 -2.76
C ALA A 553 14.96 6.21 -1.83
N ILE A 554 14.95 5.95 -0.53
CA ILE A 554 14.77 6.94 0.53
C ILE A 554 15.87 6.83 1.57
N ARG A 555 16.15 7.92 2.28
CA ARG A 555 17.19 8.01 3.30
C ARG A 555 16.60 8.33 4.65
N SER A 556 17.04 7.63 5.68
CA SER A 556 16.70 7.92 7.07
C SER A 556 17.50 9.10 7.63
N ARG A 557 17.10 9.63 8.79
CA ARG A 557 17.89 10.67 9.49
C ARG A 557 19.30 10.22 9.84
N CYS A 558 19.51 8.95 10.09
CA CYS A 558 20.85 8.37 10.32
C CYS A 558 21.65 8.15 9.03
N HIS A 559 21.25 8.73 7.92
CA HIS A 559 21.87 8.70 6.59
C HIS A 559 21.99 7.32 5.94
N HIS A 560 21.22 6.32 6.39
CA HIS A 560 21.14 5.01 5.74
C HIS A 560 20.02 4.97 4.71
N GLU A 561 20.28 4.28 3.60
CA GLU A 561 19.39 4.20 2.46
C GLU A 561 18.55 2.92 2.48
N PHE A 562 17.32 3.03 1.96
CA PHE A 562 16.35 1.93 1.90
C PHE A 562 15.52 2.02 0.63
N CYS A 563 15.04 0.86 0.14
CA CYS A 563 13.86 0.89 -0.73
C CYS A 563 12.66 1.39 0.08
N ARG A 564 11.86 2.28 -0.45
CA ARG A 564 10.63 2.76 0.21
C ARG A 564 9.71 1.60 0.62
N ALA A 565 9.51 0.61 -0.25
CA ALA A 565 8.72 -0.59 0.06
C ALA A 565 9.34 -1.45 1.17
N CYS A 566 10.66 -1.64 1.16
CA CYS A 566 11.32 -2.49 2.17
C CYS A 566 11.21 -1.89 3.57
N VAL A 567 11.52 -0.60 3.72
CA VAL A 567 11.46 0.03 5.04
C VAL A 567 10.03 0.20 5.54
N LYS A 568 9.07 0.43 4.65
CA LYS A 568 7.66 0.46 5.03
C LYS A 568 7.19 -0.88 5.61
N ASN A 569 7.52 -1.98 4.94
CA ASN A 569 7.20 -3.33 5.42
C ASN A 569 7.92 -3.63 6.75
N TYR A 570 9.16 -3.18 6.89
CA TYR A 570 9.93 -3.34 8.11
C TYR A 570 9.29 -2.61 9.29
N VAL A 571 8.99 -1.31 9.14
CA VAL A 571 8.33 -0.50 10.18
C VAL A 571 6.96 -1.09 10.56
N GLN A 572 6.15 -1.49 9.57
CA GLN A 572 4.86 -2.15 9.84
C GLN A 572 5.01 -3.46 10.62
N SER A 573 6.08 -4.19 10.38
CA SER A 573 6.37 -5.42 11.12
C SER A 573 6.79 -5.14 12.56
N CYS A 574 7.61 -4.10 12.81
CA CYS A 574 8.00 -3.65 14.16
C CYS A 574 6.79 -3.15 14.95
N GLU A 575 5.97 -2.26 14.36
CA GLU A 575 4.71 -1.79 14.97
C GLU A 575 3.77 -2.95 15.31
N GLY A 576 3.79 -3.99 14.46
CA GLY A 576 3.04 -5.21 14.68
C GLY A 576 3.53 -6.03 15.89
N ALA A 577 4.82 -5.98 16.18
CA ALA A 577 5.45 -6.64 17.32
C ALA A 577 5.39 -5.78 18.61
N GLY A 578 4.87 -4.56 18.54
CA GLY A 578 4.82 -3.63 19.66
C GLY A 578 6.19 -3.03 20.01
N THR A 579 7.09 -2.92 19.03
CA THR A 579 8.43 -2.39 19.22
C THR A 579 8.65 -1.16 18.34
N ASP A 580 9.39 -0.18 18.85
CA ASP A 580 9.86 0.93 18.05
C ASP A 580 10.88 0.42 17.02
N PRO A 581 10.80 0.88 15.76
CA PRO A 581 11.73 0.44 14.74
C PRO A 581 13.10 1.08 14.91
N ASP A 582 14.14 0.24 15.00
CA ASP A 582 15.53 0.66 14.96
C ASP A 582 16.11 0.57 13.54
N CYS A 583 17.09 1.41 13.23
CA CYS A 583 17.77 1.32 11.95
C CYS A 583 18.54 -0.02 11.83
N PRO A 584 18.27 -0.85 10.80
CA PRO A 584 18.94 -2.14 10.64
C PRO A 584 20.46 -2.07 10.55
N ARG A 585 21.02 -0.90 10.29
CA ARG A 585 22.46 -0.72 10.10
C ARG A 585 23.18 -0.19 11.33
N CYS A 586 22.64 0.83 11.99
CA CYS A 586 23.30 1.52 13.11
C CYS A 586 22.56 1.38 14.44
N HIS A 587 21.41 0.71 14.47
CA HIS A 587 20.60 0.44 15.68
C HIS A 587 20.21 1.68 16.48
N ILE A 588 20.14 2.84 15.81
CA ILE A 588 19.56 4.06 16.35
C ILE A 588 18.07 4.07 16.00
N PRO A 589 17.16 4.62 16.81
CA PRO A 589 15.75 4.73 16.50
C PRO A 589 15.52 5.24 15.07
N LEU A 590 14.74 4.50 14.30
CA LEU A 590 14.57 4.73 12.86
C LEU A 590 13.59 5.86 12.61
N SER A 591 14.10 7.03 12.32
CA SER A 591 13.31 8.18 11.88
C SER A 591 13.40 8.33 10.36
N ILE A 592 12.26 8.19 9.68
CA ILE A 592 12.16 8.32 8.22
C ILE A 592 11.17 9.42 7.88
N ASP A 593 11.66 10.37 7.12
CA ASP A 593 10.77 11.31 6.44
C ASP A 593 10.09 10.59 5.27
N TRP A 594 8.87 10.11 5.50
CA TRP A 594 8.06 9.45 4.47
C TRP A 594 7.68 10.41 3.32
N GLU A 595 7.84 11.71 3.54
CA GLU A 595 7.51 12.76 2.59
C GLU A 595 8.69 13.09 1.67
N GLN A 596 9.89 12.55 1.92
CA GLN A 596 11.03 12.78 1.03
C GLN A 596 10.78 12.22 -0.38
N PRO A 597 11.19 12.93 -1.44
CA PRO A 597 11.11 12.42 -2.80
C PRO A 597 12.03 11.21 -2.95
N ASP A 598 11.69 10.34 -3.90
CA ASP A 598 12.58 9.25 -4.27
C ASP A 598 13.91 9.84 -4.77
N ILE A 599 15.01 9.29 -4.28
CA ILE A 599 16.35 9.69 -4.69
C ILE A 599 16.61 9.03 -6.04
N GLU A 600 16.67 9.83 -7.10
CA GLU A 600 17.00 9.32 -8.44
C GLU A 600 18.44 8.84 -8.48
N GLN A 601 18.65 7.62 -8.96
CA GLN A 601 19.96 7.04 -9.17
C GLN A 601 20.29 7.05 -10.66
N ASP A 602 21.56 7.22 -11.00
CA ASP A 602 22.04 7.12 -12.37
C ASP A 602 21.91 5.67 -12.86
N GLU A 603 21.10 5.47 -13.91
CA GLU A 603 20.83 4.15 -14.50
C GLU A 603 22.12 3.44 -14.97
N GLU A 604 23.09 4.18 -15.49
CA GLU A 604 24.36 3.61 -15.91
C GLU A 604 25.17 3.08 -14.74
N LEU A 605 25.17 3.79 -13.60
CA LEU A 605 25.84 3.35 -12.39
C LEU A 605 25.17 2.10 -11.83
N VAL A 606 23.83 2.07 -11.79
CA VAL A 606 23.06 0.90 -11.36
C VAL A 606 23.36 -0.31 -12.23
N LYS A 607 23.42 -0.15 -13.56
CA LYS A 607 23.80 -1.22 -14.48
C LYS A 607 25.23 -1.70 -14.29
N LYS A 608 26.19 -0.79 -14.02
CA LYS A 608 27.57 -1.15 -13.73
C LYS A 608 27.74 -1.95 -12.45
N SER A 609 26.85 -1.77 -11.48
CA SER A 609 26.87 -2.50 -10.20
C SER A 609 26.10 -3.83 -10.24
N SER A 610 25.61 -4.23 -11.40
CA SER A 610 24.92 -5.50 -11.57
C SER A 610 25.72 -6.67 -10.99
N ILE A 611 25.02 -7.64 -10.37
CA ILE A 611 25.63 -8.86 -9.82
C ILE A 611 26.42 -9.62 -10.87
N ILE A 612 25.99 -9.57 -12.13
CA ILE A 612 26.67 -10.20 -13.27
C ILE A 612 28.10 -9.66 -13.44
N ASN A 613 28.33 -8.40 -13.13
CA ASN A 613 29.64 -7.77 -13.20
C ASN A 613 30.55 -8.13 -11.99
N ARG A 614 29.96 -8.65 -10.92
CA ARG A 614 30.64 -9.07 -9.69
C ARG A 614 31.03 -10.56 -9.68
N ILE A 615 30.45 -11.34 -10.57
CA ILE A 615 30.65 -12.80 -10.70
C ILE A 615 31.48 -13.05 -11.96
N LYS A 616 32.43 -13.97 -11.87
CA LYS A 616 33.11 -14.52 -13.06
C LYS A 616 32.15 -15.49 -13.77
N MET A 617 31.34 -14.96 -14.70
CA MET A 617 30.28 -15.70 -15.35
C MET A 617 30.73 -16.87 -16.22
N GLU A 618 32.01 -16.99 -16.49
CA GLU A 618 32.61 -18.14 -17.22
C GLU A 618 32.48 -19.43 -16.42
N ASN A 619 32.70 -19.36 -15.10
CA ASN A 619 32.66 -20.51 -14.18
C ASN A 619 31.42 -20.49 -13.27
N TRP A 620 30.43 -19.68 -13.60
CA TRP A 620 29.22 -19.56 -12.78
C TRP A 620 28.35 -20.82 -12.93
N THR A 621 27.91 -21.35 -11.79
CA THR A 621 26.97 -22.46 -11.69
C THR A 621 25.59 -21.92 -11.37
N SER A 622 24.56 -22.41 -12.06
CA SER A 622 23.17 -22.05 -11.82
C SER A 622 22.66 -22.68 -10.52
N SER A 623 21.68 -22.05 -9.89
CA SER A 623 21.02 -22.66 -8.71
C SER A 623 19.92 -23.64 -9.12
N THR A 624 19.59 -24.56 -8.22
CA THR A 624 18.47 -25.51 -8.36
C THR A 624 17.20 -24.75 -8.75
N LYS A 625 16.88 -23.65 -8.08
CA LYS A 625 15.69 -22.83 -8.35
C LYS A 625 15.68 -22.22 -9.75
N ILE A 626 16.82 -21.73 -10.24
CA ILE A 626 16.91 -21.20 -11.61
C ILE A 626 16.69 -22.34 -12.62
N GLU A 627 17.27 -23.51 -12.39
CA GLU A 627 17.08 -24.65 -13.29
C GLU A 627 15.65 -25.20 -13.28
N MET A 628 14.96 -25.20 -12.12
CA MET A 628 13.52 -25.47 -12.04
C MET A 628 12.73 -24.56 -12.99
N LEU A 629 12.99 -23.25 -12.92
CA LEU A 629 12.34 -22.25 -13.77
C LEU A 629 12.64 -22.50 -15.25
N VAL A 630 13.90 -22.72 -15.59
CA VAL A 630 14.34 -23.02 -16.97
C VAL A 630 13.64 -24.27 -17.49
N TYR A 631 13.57 -25.32 -16.68
CA TYR A 631 12.92 -26.58 -17.05
C TYR A 631 11.42 -26.39 -17.30
N ASP A 632 10.73 -25.68 -16.43
CA ASP A 632 9.31 -25.41 -16.60
C ASP A 632 9.04 -24.52 -17.83
N LEU A 633 9.87 -23.54 -18.08
CA LEU A 633 9.78 -22.70 -19.28
C LEU A 633 10.03 -23.52 -20.56
N TYR A 634 10.96 -24.48 -20.55
CA TYR A 634 11.16 -25.40 -21.68
C TYR A 634 9.95 -26.27 -21.97
N LYS A 635 9.26 -26.76 -20.94
CA LYS A 635 8.01 -27.54 -21.09
C LYS A 635 6.92 -26.72 -21.80
N LEU A 636 6.93 -25.39 -21.66
CA LEU A 636 5.94 -24.50 -22.26
C LEU A 636 6.23 -24.19 -23.73
N ARG A 637 7.44 -24.44 -24.20
CA ARG A 637 7.80 -24.24 -25.60
C ARG A 637 7.12 -25.28 -26.49
N SER A 638 6.47 -24.83 -27.53
CA SER A 638 5.84 -25.65 -28.55
C SER A 638 6.12 -25.11 -29.93
N LYS A 639 6.27 -26.03 -30.91
CA LYS A 639 6.42 -25.65 -32.34
C LYS A 639 5.19 -24.91 -32.88
N LYS A 640 4.03 -25.06 -32.25
CA LYS A 640 2.77 -24.50 -32.78
C LYS A 640 2.37 -23.22 -32.07
N GLN A 641 2.80 -23.00 -30.83
CA GLN A 641 2.36 -21.85 -30.02
C GLN A 641 3.38 -21.56 -28.92
N THR A 642 3.87 -20.33 -28.87
CA THR A 642 4.70 -19.84 -27.77
C THR A 642 3.83 -19.24 -26.71
N LEU A 643 3.91 -19.75 -25.48
CA LEU A 643 3.22 -19.20 -24.32
C LEU A 643 4.11 -18.17 -23.65
N LYS A 644 3.61 -16.95 -23.55
CA LYS A 644 4.31 -15.89 -22.81
C LYS A 644 4.20 -16.12 -21.31
N SER A 645 5.33 -15.93 -20.64
CA SER A 645 5.48 -16.14 -19.20
C SER A 645 5.93 -14.85 -18.51
N ILE A 646 5.49 -14.65 -17.28
CA ILE A 646 5.97 -13.57 -16.40
C ILE A 646 6.67 -14.23 -15.22
N VAL A 647 7.82 -13.71 -14.86
CA VAL A 647 8.62 -14.19 -13.73
C VAL A 647 8.77 -13.04 -12.74
N PHE A 648 8.25 -13.22 -11.53
CA PHE A 648 8.33 -12.26 -10.45
C PHE A 648 9.38 -12.68 -9.42
N SER A 649 10.20 -11.72 -9.01
CA SER A 649 11.09 -11.84 -7.86
C SER A 649 11.14 -10.53 -7.08
N GLN A 650 11.41 -10.61 -5.78
CA GLN A 650 11.67 -9.43 -4.94
C GLN A 650 13.10 -8.91 -5.10
N PHE A 651 14.01 -9.78 -5.57
CA PHE A 651 15.43 -9.48 -5.71
C PHE A 651 15.77 -9.19 -7.16
N THR A 652 16.17 -7.95 -7.45
CA THR A 652 16.59 -7.56 -8.81
C THR A 652 17.84 -8.30 -9.25
N SER A 653 18.77 -8.57 -8.33
CA SER A 653 19.95 -9.39 -8.59
C SER A 653 19.57 -10.82 -9.01
N MET A 654 18.55 -11.42 -8.41
CA MET A 654 18.03 -12.72 -8.82
C MET A 654 17.45 -12.69 -10.23
N LEU A 655 16.70 -11.64 -10.58
CA LEU A 655 16.17 -11.45 -11.94
C LEU A 655 17.30 -11.30 -12.95
N GLN A 656 18.40 -10.65 -12.62
CA GLN A 656 19.57 -10.52 -13.48
C GLN A 656 20.25 -11.87 -13.74
N LEU A 657 20.41 -12.71 -12.70
CA LEU A 657 20.94 -14.07 -12.85
C LEU A 657 20.02 -14.93 -13.71
N ILE A 658 18.71 -14.87 -13.47
CA ILE A 658 17.70 -15.56 -14.29
C ILE A 658 17.76 -15.09 -15.74
N GLU A 659 17.84 -13.77 -15.99
CA GLU A 659 17.95 -13.21 -17.33
C GLU A 659 19.18 -13.76 -18.08
N TRP A 660 20.32 -13.72 -17.44
CA TRP A 660 21.56 -14.24 -18.02
C TRP A 660 21.45 -15.72 -18.36
N ARG A 661 20.89 -16.53 -17.44
CA ARG A 661 20.72 -17.98 -17.67
C ARG A 661 19.71 -18.29 -18.78
N LEU A 662 18.59 -17.58 -18.81
CA LEU A 662 17.56 -17.74 -19.84
C LEU A 662 18.05 -17.33 -21.22
N ARG A 663 18.78 -16.23 -21.35
CA ARG A 663 19.39 -15.81 -22.62
C ARG A 663 20.36 -16.85 -23.13
N ARG A 664 21.14 -17.45 -22.25
CA ARG A 664 22.07 -18.53 -22.58
C ARG A 664 21.35 -19.82 -22.97
N ALA A 665 20.14 -20.04 -22.45
CA ALA A 665 19.24 -21.11 -22.86
C ALA A 665 18.43 -20.79 -24.12
N GLY A 666 18.68 -19.64 -24.76
CA GLY A 666 18.03 -19.23 -25.99
C GLY A 666 16.61 -18.69 -25.82
N PHE A 667 16.26 -18.15 -24.63
CA PHE A 667 15.00 -17.44 -24.40
C PHE A 667 15.16 -15.94 -24.65
N ASN A 668 14.16 -15.35 -25.31
CA ASN A 668 14.06 -13.90 -25.45
C ASN A 668 13.37 -13.29 -24.23
N THR A 669 14.10 -12.46 -23.51
CA THR A 669 13.67 -11.89 -22.24
C THR A 669 13.57 -10.37 -22.32
N VAL A 670 12.66 -9.80 -21.57
CA VAL A 670 12.57 -8.37 -21.26
C VAL A 670 12.49 -8.22 -19.76
N MET A 671 13.12 -7.19 -19.20
CA MET A 671 13.12 -6.91 -17.76
C MET A 671 12.42 -5.59 -17.44
N LEU A 672 11.80 -5.55 -16.27
CA LEU A 672 11.20 -4.35 -15.68
C LEU A 672 11.53 -4.29 -14.19
N ASP A 673 12.20 -3.23 -13.78
CA ASP A 673 12.59 -2.97 -12.40
C ASP A 673 12.26 -1.54 -11.93
N GLY A 674 12.57 -1.24 -10.68
CA GLY A 674 12.29 0.05 -10.05
C GLY A 674 13.16 1.21 -10.52
N SER A 675 14.30 0.95 -11.15
CA SER A 675 15.22 1.98 -11.65
C SER A 675 14.74 2.67 -12.94
N MET A 676 13.80 2.03 -13.66
CA MET A 676 13.30 2.51 -14.95
C MET A 676 12.36 3.70 -14.81
N THR A 677 12.50 4.68 -15.69
CA THR A 677 11.54 5.79 -15.82
C THR A 677 10.17 5.30 -16.31
N PRO A 678 9.07 6.01 -16.08
CA PRO A 678 7.73 5.63 -16.53
C PRO A 678 7.65 5.37 -18.05
N ILE A 679 8.42 6.11 -18.85
CA ILE A 679 8.45 5.96 -20.32
C ILE A 679 9.17 4.67 -20.70
N GLN A 680 10.28 4.35 -20.04
CA GLN A 680 11.03 3.11 -20.28
C GLN A 680 10.21 1.89 -19.87
N ARG A 681 9.55 1.94 -18.70
CA ARG A 681 8.63 0.89 -18.25
C ARG A 681 7.55 0.63 -19.30
N GLN A 682 6.91 1.68 -19.81
CA GLN A 682 5.87 1.53 -20.83
C GLN A 682 6.42 0.92 -22.13
N ARG A 683 7.63 1.31 -22.56
CA ARG A 683 8.28 0.70 -23.73
C ARG A 683 8.54 -0.79 -23.54
N SER A 684 9.03 -1.20 -22.37
CA SER A 684 9.27 -2.62 -22.04
C SER A 684 7.96 -3.41 -22.06
N ILE A 685 6.88 -2.84 -21.50
CA ILE A 685 5.55 -3.44 -21.51
C ILE A 685 5.02 -3.57 -22.93
N ASP A 686 5.06 -2.51 -23.72
CA ASP A 686 4.58 -2.49 -25.10
C ASP A 686 5.37 -3.48 -25.96
N TYR A 687 6.67 -3.56 -25.74
CA TYR A 687 7.54 -4.50 -26.45
C TYR A 687 7.18 -5.95 -26.13
N PHE A 688 6.99 -6.27 -24.84
CA PHE A 688 6.51 -7.59 -24.42
C PHE A 688 5.13 -7.92 -24.99
N MET A 689 4.18 -6.97 -24.95
CA MET A 689 2.80 -7.21 -25.40
C MET A 689 2.69 -7.41 -26.89
N LYS A 690 3.47 -6.64 -27.69
CA LYS A 690 3.33 -6.59 -29.15
C LYS A 690 4.26 -7.55 -29.89
N ASN A 691 5.46 -7.83 -29.34
CA ASN A 691 6.44 -8.67 -30.00
C ASN A 691 6.20 -10.15 -29.65
N THR A 692 5.96 -10.98 -30.67
CA THR A 692 5.72 -12.42 -30.54
C THR A 692 6.95 -13.21 -30.12
N ASP A 693 8.14 -12.69 -30.41
CA ASP A 693 9.41 -13.38 -30.14
C ASP A 693 9.83 -13.31 -28.69
N VAL A 694 9.26 -12.38 -27.91
CA VAL A 694 9.54 -12.27 -26.48
C VAL A 694 8.71 -13.28 -25.71
N GLU A 695 9.40 -14.22 -25.06
CA GLU A 695 8.81 -15.35 -24.36
C GLU A 695 8.63 -15.06 -22.85
N VAL A 696 9.59 -14.37 -22.25
CA VAL A 696 9.65 -14.19 -20.78
C VAL A 696 9.79 -12.73 -20.40
N PHE A 697 8.92 -12.28 -19.49
CA PHE A 697 8.98 -10.96 -18.89
C PHE A 697 9.40 -11.07 -17.44
N LEU A 698 10.57 -10.55 -17.12
CA LEU A 698 11.15 -10.54 -15.78
C LEU A 698 10.73 -9.26 -15.07
N VAL A 699 10.08 -9.36 -13.94
CA VAL A 699 9.47 -8.21 -13.26
C VAL A 699 9.81 -8.22 -11.78
N SER A 700 10.35 -7.10 -11.28
CA SER A 700 10.51 -6.89 -9.84
C SER A 700 9.13 -6.79 -9.17
N LEU A 701 8.89 -7.56 -8.11
CA LEU A 701 7.65 -7.49 -7.32
C LEU A 701 7.37 -6.10 -6.78
N LYS A 702 8.43 -5.35 -6.46
CA LYS A 702 8.32 -3.96 -5.98
C LYS A 702 7.84 -3.01 -7.07
N ALA A 703 8.34 -3.19 -8.31
CA ALA A 703 7.96 -2.36 -9.46
C ALA A 703 6.70 -2.85 -10.17
N GLY A 704 6.45 -4.17 -10.17
CA GLY A 704 5.36 -4.82 -10.91
C GLY A 704 4.06 -5.00 -10.14
N GLY A 705 4.07 -4.79 -8.82
CA GLY A 705 2.92 -5.00 -7.94
C GLY A 705 1.71 -4.11 -8.22
N VAL A 706 1.85 -3.04 -9.02
CA VAL A 706 0.83 -2.02 -9.21
C VAL A 706 0.47 -1.82 -10.68
N ALA A 707 -0.82 -1.84 -10.99
CA ALA A 707 -1.49 -1.34 -12.20
C ALA A 707 -1.07 -1.89 -13.58
N LEU A 708 -0.21 -2.91 -13.70
CA LEU A 708 0.16 -3.49 -15.00
C LEU A 708 -0.99 -4.29 -15.63
N ASN A 709 -1.13 -4.22 -16.95
CA ASN A 709 -2.04 -5.07 -17.73
C ASN A 709 -1.23 -5.96 -18.68
N LEU A 710 -1.10 -7.25 -18.35
CA LEU A 710 -0.22 -8.21 -19.00
C LEU A 710 -1.00 -9.43 -19.52
N THR A 711 -2.15 -9.20 -20.12
CA THR A 711 -3.08 -10.25 -20.58
C THR A 711 -2.56 -11.15 -21.71
N GLU A 712 -1.46 -10.79 -22.37
CA GLU A 712 -0.81 -11.68 -23.34
C GLU A 712 -0.09 -12.86 -22.68
N ALA A 713 0.33 -12.71 -21.43
CA ALA A 713 0.90 -13.80 -20.66
C ALA A 713 -0.20 -14.68 -20.04
N SER A 714 0.05 -15.98 -20.01
CA SER A 714 -0.83 -16.97 -19.37
C SER A 714 -0.12 -17.81 -18.31
N ARG A 715 1.17 -17.61 -18.14
CA ARG A 715 2.00 -18.29 -17.13
C ARG A 715 2.67 -17.26 -16.24
N VAL A 716 2.59 -17.48 -14.95
CA VAL A 716 3.21 -16.64 -13.93
C VAL A 716 4.06 -17.50 -13.04
N PHE A 717 5.31 -17.11 -12.86
CA PHE A 717 6.23 -17.76 -11.94
C PHE A 717 6.57 -16.79 -10.80
N ILE A 718 6.40 -17.25 -9.57
CA ILE A 718 6.81 -16.54 -8.36
C ILE A 718 8.04 -17.26 -7.83
N VAL A 719 9.20 -16.61 -7.94
CA VAL A 719 10.49 -17.23 -7.64
C VAL A 719 10.74 -17.31 -6.14
N ASP A 720 10.39 -16.25 -5.42
CA ASP A 720 10.65 -16.12 -3.98
C ASP A 720 9.36 -15.79 -3.23
N PRO A 721 8.74 -16.78 -2.55
CA PRO A 721 7.53 -16.57 -1.77
C PRO A 721 7.78 -15.62 -0.58
N TRP A 722 6.72 -14.95 -0.14
CA TRP A 722 6.73 -13.98 0.95
C TRP A 722 5.69 -14.36 2.00
N TRP A 723 5.90 -14.06 3.29
CA TRP A 723 4.91 -14.39 4.33
C TRP A 723 3.55 -13.71 4.12
N ASN A 724 3.49 -12.56 3.43
CA ASN A 724 2.24 -11.94 3.02
C ASN A 724 1.93 -12.26 1.55
N PRO A 725 0.94 -13.12 1.28
CA PRO A 725 0.61 -13.55 -0.07
C PRO A 725 -0.10 -12.47 -0.89
N ALA A 726 -0.51 -11.34 -0.30
CA ALA A 726 -1.28 -10.31 -1.00
C ALA A 726 -0.53 -9.73 -2.21
N ALA A 727 0.78 -9.47 -2.08
CA ALA A 727 1.61 -8.97 -3.18
C ALA A 727 1.74 -10.00 -4.31
N GLU A 728 1.83 -11.28 -3.96
CA GLU A 728 1.86 -12.39 -4.94
C GLU A 728 0.53 -12.49 -5.70
N TRP A 729 -0.60 -12.44 -4.97
CA TRP A 729 -1.92 -12.46 -5.59
C TRP A 729 -2.17 -11.25 -6.48
N GLN A 730 -1.74 -10.06 -6.05
CA GLN A 730 -1.81 -8.85 -6.87
C GLN A 730 -1.00 -9.01 -8.16
N SER A 731 0.19 -9.59 -8.08
CA SER A 731 1.05 -9.83 -9.24
C SER A 731 0.45 -10.87 -10.18
N ALA A 732 -0.10 -11.96 -9.65
CA ALA A 732 -0.79 -12.99 -10.41
C ALA A 732 -2.01 -12.44 -11.16
N ASP A 733 -2.78 -11.56 -10.53
CA ASP A 733 -3.96 -10.94 -11.14
C ASP A 733 -3.62 -9.93 -12.26
N ARG A 734 -2.33 -9.68 -12.56
CA ARG A 734 -1.92 -8.86 -13.73
C ARG A 734 -2.20 -9.56 -15.06
N CYS A 735 -2.19 -10.88 -15.10
CA CYS A 735 -2.56 -11.66 -16.30
C CYS A 735 -4.02 -12.13 -16.29
N HIS A 736 -4.62 -12.40 -15.13
CA HIS A 736 -6.00 -12.88 -15.04
C HIS A 736 -6.99 -11.71 -14.98
N ARG A 737 -7.15 -11.03 -16.11
CA ARG A 737 -8.00 -9.85 -16.30
C ARG A 737 -8.92 -9.99 -17.49
N ILE A 738 -9.92 -9.12 -17.61
CA ILE A 738 -10.76 -9.03 -18.82
C ILE A 738 -9.88 -8.85 -20.05
N GLY A 739 -10.09 -9.72 -21.04
CA GLY A 739 -9.27 -9.79 -22.23
C GLY A 739 -8.28 -10.96 -22.27
N GLN A 740 -8.11 -11.67 -21.17
CA GLN A 740 -7.37 -12.93 -21.13
C GLN A 740 -8.15 -14.02 -21.87
N LYS A 741 -7.49 -14.70 -22.80
CA LYS A 741 -8.08 -15.75 -23.65
C LYS A 741 -7.59 -17.16 -23.32
N ARG A 742 -6.58 -17.28 -22.45
CA ARG A 742 -5.90 -18.56 -22.15
C ARG A 742 -6.00 -18.89 -20.68
N PRO A 743 -6.09 -20.18 -20.29
CA PRO A 743 -6.00 -20.58 -18.89
C PRO A 743 -4.72 -20.05 -18.22
N CYS A 744 -4.88 -19.41 -17.07
CA CYS A 744 -3.76 -18.85 -16.32
C CYS A 744 -3.26 -19.84 -15.29
N VAL A 745 -1.97 -20.18 -15.34
CA VAL A 745 -1.33 -20.99 -14.31
C VAL A 745 -0.30 -20.14 -13.59
N ILE A 746 -0.38 -20.15 -12.28
CA ILE A 746 0.53 -19.44 -11.39
C ILE A 746 1.34 -20.50 -10.65
N THR A 747 2.64 -20.54 -10.95
CA THR A 747 3.57 -21.49 -10.34
C THR A 747 4.42 -20.78 -9.30
N ARG A 748 4.39 -21.28 -8.07
CA ARG A 748 5.31 -20.87 -7.01
C ARG A 748 6.47 -21.84 -6.97
N LEU A 749 7.69 -21.32 -7.05
CA LEU A 749 8.90 -22.12 -6.93
C LEU A 749 9.34 -22.11 -5.47
N VAL A 750 9.43 -23.28 -4.87
CA VAL A 750 9.75 -23.43 -3.45
C VAL A 750 10.85 -24.48 -3.29
N ILE A 751 11.85 -24.17 -2.50
CA ILE A 751 12.86 -25.14 -2.09
C ILE A 751 12.42 -25.74 -0.76
N GLU A 752 12.25 -27.06 -0.76
CA GLU A 752 11.99 -27.84 0.46
C GLU A 752 13.18 -27.76 1.43
N ASP A 753 12.96 -28.01 2.70
CA ASP A 753 13.95 -27.89 3.78
C ASP A 753 14.60 -26.49 3.89
N SER A 754 13.89 -25.46 3.38
CA SER A 754 14.35 -24.06 3.46
C SER A 754 13.37 -23.19 4.24
N VAL A 755 13.74 -21.93 4.47
CA VAL A 755 12.84 -20.92 5.04
C VAL A 755 11.59 -20.71 4.17
N GLU A 756 11.65 -21.02 2.88
CA GLU A 756 10.54 -20.77 1.95
C GLU A 756 9.38 -21.75 2.13
N SER A 757 9.69 -23.06 2.32
CA SER A 757 8.64 -24.05 2.64
C SER A 757 7.93 -23.69 3.94
N ARG A 758 8.67 -23.21 4.95
CA ARG A 758 8.08 -22.70 6.20
C ARG A 758 7.24 -21.43 6.00
N MET A 759 7.66 -20.53 5.11
CA MET A 759 6.87 -19.36 4.75
C MET A 759 5.55 -19.73 4.08
N VAL A 760 5.55 -20.70 3.18
CA VAL A 760 4.33 -21.18 2.52
C VAL A 760 3.40 -21.83 3.55
N GLN A 761 3.93 -22.68 4.44
CA GLN A 761 3.14 -23.27 5.52
C GLN A 761 2.55 -22.21 6.47
N LEU A 762 3.33 -21.17 6.78
CA LEU A 762 2.85 -20.03 7.58
C LEU A 762 1.72 -19.27 6.87
N GLN A 763 1.84 -19.04 5.55
CA GLN A 763 0.77 -18.45 4.75
C GLN A 763 -0.53 -19.27 4.81
N GLU A 764 -0.41 -20.60 4.67
CA GLU A 764 -1.55 -21.52 4.72
C GLU A 764 -2.18 -21.55 6.11
N LYS A 765 -1.38 -21.62 7.18
CA LYS A 765 -1.85 -21.52 8.55
C LYS A 765 -2.65 -20.24 8.79
N LYS A 766 -2.12 -19.11 8.37
CA LYS A 766 -2.79 -17.80 8.49
C LYS A 766 -4.06 -17.72 7.63
N ALA A 767 -4.03 -18.24 6.41
CA ALA A 767 -5.20 -18.26 5.53
C ALA A 767 -6.33 -19.15 6.11
N ASN A 768 -5.99 -20.29 6.70
CA ASN A 768 -6.94 -21.19 7.35
C ASN A 768 -7.54 -20.58 8.63
N MET A 769 -6.74 -19.88 9.43
CA MET A 769 -7.23 -19.15 10.60
C MET A 769 -8.26 -18.06 10.22
N ILE A 770 -8.03 -17.36 9.11
CA ILE A 770 -8.93 -16.31 8.60
C ILE A 770 -10.22 -16.91 8.05
N SER A 771 -10.14 -18.05 7.37
CA SER A 771 -11.34 -18.73 6.85
C SER A 771 -12.15 -19.41 7.94
N ALA A 772 -11.54 -19.82 9.03
CA ALA A 772 -12.21 -20.42 10.19
C ALA A 772 -12.77 -19.37 11.16
N SER A 773 -12.21 -18.17 11.22
CA SER A 773 -12.77 -17.08 12.00
C SER A 773 -13.86 -16.38 11.18
N ILE A 774 -15.05 -16.22 11.76
CA ILE A 774 -16.19 -15.45 11.21
C ILE A 774 -15.78 -14.00 10.89
N ASN A 775 -14.67 -13.55 11.44
CA ASN A 775 -14.05 -12.28 11.21
C ASN A 775 -12.85 -12.45 10.27
N ASN A 776 -12.99 -11.92 9.05
CA ASN A 776 -11.93 -11.79 8.05
C ASN A 776 -10.77 -10.90 8.56
N ASP A 777 -10.07 -11.30 9.60
CA ASP A 777 -8.92 -10.59 10.16
C ASP A 777 -7.69 -10.76 9.25
N LYS A 778 -7.72 -10.05 8.12
CA LYS A 778 -6.56 -9.95 7.22
C LYS A 778 -5.34 -9.30 7.88
N VAL A 779 -5.52 -8.64 9.02
CA VAL A 779 -4.46 -8.02 9.83
C VAL A 779 -3.46 -9.07 10.34
N ALA A 780 -3.93 -10.27 10.67
CA ALA A 780 -3.05 -11.35 11.09
C ALA A 780 -2.11 -11.86 9.99
N MET A 781 -2.44 -11.62 8.71
CA MET A 781 -1.59 -12.08 7.60
C MET A 781 -0.29 -11.28 7.45
N GLU A 782 -0.28 -10.00 7.76
CA GLU A 782 0.87 -9.13 7.50
C GLU A 782 1.88 -9.09 8.64
N LYS A 783 1.44 -9.39 9.85
CA LYS A 783 2.30 -9.37 11.03
C LYS A 783 2.97 -10.71 11.24
N LEU A 784 4.26 -10.67 11.58
CA LEU A 784 4.99 -11.81 12.12
C LEU A 784 4.94 -11.73 13.64
N SER A 785 4.21 -12.64 14.27
CA SER A 785 4.23 -12.76 15.71
C SER A 785 5.56 -13.38 16.20
N PRO A 786 5.91 -13.29 17.48
CA PRO A 786 7.07 -13.98 18.04
C PRO A 786 7.06 -15.50 17.75
N GLU A 787 5.88 -16.12 17.77
CA GLU A 787 5.69 -17.53 17.45
C GLU A 787 5.93 -17.81 15.95
N ASP A 788 5.47 -16.91 15.07
CA ASP A 788 5.73 -16.99 13.63
C ASP A 788 7.23 -16.90 13.34
N LEU A 789 7.94 -16.00 14.02
CA LEU A 789 9.39 -15.89 13.91
C LEU A 789 10.07 -17.19 14.38
N GLN A 790 9.67 -17.72 15.54
CA GLN A 790 10.20 -18.96 16.06
C GLN A 790 9.96 -20.11 15.07
N PHE A 791 8.78 -20.20 14.49
CA PHE A 791 8.44 -21.18 13.46
C PHE A 791 9.34 -21.05 12.21
N LEU A 792 9.60 -19.84 11.74
CA LEU A 792 10.47 -19.62 10.57
C LEU A 792 11.91 -20.11 10.81
N PHE A 793 12.44 -19.99 12.04
CA PHE A 793 13.81 -20.42 12.35
C PHE A 793 13.88 -21.91 12.75
N LYS A 794 12.91 -22.43 13.48
CA LYS A 794 12.96 -23.79 14.06
C LYS A 794 12.07 -24.81 13.36
N GLY A 795 11.03 -24.37 12.66
CA GLY A 795 10.13 -25.26 11.94
C GLY A 795 9.12 -26.03 12.80
N THR A 796 9.04 -25.73 14.09
CA THR A 796 8.11 -26.39 15.05
C THR A 796 7.36 -25.36 15.86
#